data_b331f3c96b2c8d8769bcfe8fc3af1d4e
#
_entry.id   b331f3c96b2c8d8769bcfe8fc3af1d4e
#
_cell.length_a   1.000
_cell.length_b   1.000
_cell.length_c   1.000
_cell.angle_alpha   90.00
_cell.angle_beta   90.00
_cell.angle_gamma   90.00
#
_symmetry.space_group_name_H-M   'P 1'
#
loop_
_entity.id
_entity.type
_entity.pdbx_description
1 polymer ?
#
loop_
_entity_poly.entity_id
_entity_poly.type
_entity_poly.pdbx_seq_one_letter_code
_entity_poly.pdbx_strand_id
1 'polypeptide(L)'
;MNDHLSPDRKFRTSLLEENDGPSRNPTQNPTMGELIGARFSRRGFLRGSLAATAIAATVSPIALITAENARAANGSAFTFDEVEAGIDEKHHVASGYDADVLLRWGDGLFADAPEFDPTKQSAEAQRRQFGYNNDYVGYIPLDGSAEHGLLVVNHEYTNPHLMFPGLVTVADGKIKQAPLTKEQVDIEIAAHGCTVVEIRKTDGKWQVVKEGKLNRRITADTPMQLTGPAAGHERLKTNADATGIKVLGTINNCAGGVTPWGTYIMAEENFHGYFTGELPAGHKEAANYERVGVPEGTYEWAAFYDRFDLSKEPNEPNRFGWIVEVDVDDPNSVPKKRTALGRFKHEGAESIVAKDGRVVFYLGDDERFDYVYKFVTAGKFNPDDRAANMDLLDQGTLYVAKFAENGSFEWLPLVHGEGPLTAENGFDSQADVVIETRRAADLLGATKMDRPEDIQPNGVNGKVYVMLTNNTKRKEGQVDAANPRAENAFGHIIELIEADGDFAATQGKWEVLLKCGDPSVAEVGASFSTSTTANGWFGMPDNCAVDSVGRLWVSTDGNSPEATGRTDGLWAVDTEGEARATSKLFFRVPVGAEMCGPLFTPDDQTAFVAVQHPGDGGEDWEGFGRPSYYEDLSTRWPDFKDDMPVRPAVVAITKQGGGKIAV
;
A
#
# COMPACT_ATOMS: atom_id res chain seq x y z
N MET A 1 8.15 12.26 27.83
CA MET A 1 9.58 12.49 27.55
C MET A 1 9.71 12.32 26.06
N ASN A 2 9.74 13.43 25.35
CA ASN A 2 9.90 13.41 23.90
C ASN A 2 11.35 13.03 23.61
N ASP A 3 11.59 11.79 23.23
CA ASP A 3 12.78 11.45 22.47
C ASP A 3 12.60 12.13 21.11
N HIS A 4 13.14 13.33 20.99
CA HIS A 4 13.32 13.95 19.69
C HIS A 4 14.09 12.96 18.84
N LEU A 5 13.53 12.58 17.71
CA LEU A 5 14.18 11.77 16.69
C LEU A 5 15.63 12.27 16.54
N SER A 6 16.60 11.38 16.69
CA SER A 6 17.98 11.78 16.46
C SER A 6 18.10 12.28 15.04
N PRO A 7 18.98 13.23 14.74
CA PRO A 7 19.22 13.68 13.36
C PRO A 7 19.50 12.50 12.41
N ASP A 8 20.05 11.41 12.89
CA ASP A 8 20.36 10.20 12.15
C ASP A 8 19.08 9.45 11.67
N ARG A 9 17.93 9.58 12.35
CA ARG A 9 16.65 8.98 11.92
C ARG A 9 15.98 9.73 10.77
N LYS A 10 16.26 11.03 10.58
CA LYS A 10 15.69 11.82 9.48
C LYS A 10 16.15 11.41 8.08
N PHE A 11 17.18 10.59 7.97
CA PHE A 11 17.75 10.12 6.70
C PHE A 11 17.26 8.74 6.25
N ARG A 12 16.43 8.08 7.06
CA ARG A 12 15.86 6.78 6.75
C ARG A 12 14.37 6.95 6.51
N THR A 13 13.97 7.15 5.27
CA THR A 13 12.55 7.23 4.92
C THR A 13 11.85 5.89 5.05
N SER A 14 12.55 4.78 4.84
CA SER A 14 12.09 3.44 5.24
C SER A 14 11.72 3.33 6.72
N LEU A 15 12.26 4.20 7.61
CA LEU A 15 11.84 4.28 9.00
C LEU A 15 10.50 4.99 9.22
N LEU A 16 10.00 5.75 8.24
CA LEU A 16 8.63 6.29 8.29
C LEU A 16 7.62 5.16 8.19
N GLU A 17 7.91 4.17 7.38
CA GLU A 17 7.10 2.98 7.19
C GLU A 17 7.34 1.95 8.30
N GLU A 18 8.56 1.76 8.75
CA GLU A 18 8.90 0.87 9.86
C GLU A 18 8.33 1.30 11.21
N ASN A 19 7.80 2.49 11.32
CA ASN A 19 7.23 3.12 12.52
C ASN A 19 7.66 2.46 13.83
N ASP A 20 8.92 2.64 14.21
CA ASP A 20 9.55 2.05 15.41
C ASP A 20 9.02 2.62 16.74
N GLY A 21 8.00 3.48 16.66
CA GLY A 21 7.30 4.03 17.79
C GLY A 21 6.62 2.97 18.67
N PRO A 22 6.19 3.32 19.88
CA PRO A 22 5.34 2.46 20.67
C PRO A 22 4.02 2.22 19.93
N SER A 23 3.46 1.01 20.04
CA SER A 23 2.11 0.73 19.54
C SER A 23 1.12 1.78 20.02
N ARG A 24 0.36 2.37 19.11
CA ARG A 24 -0.65 3.40 19.42
C ARG A 24 -2.02 2.82 19.73
N ASN A 25 -2.21 1.51 19.52
CA ASN A 25 -3.46 0.87 19.89
C ASN A 25 -3.50 0.53 21.39
N PRO A 26 -4.29 1.25 22.20
CA PRO A 26 -4.34 1.08 23.65
C PRO A 26 -5.21 -0.10 24.10
N THR A 27 -5.90 -0.77 23.19
CA THR A 27 -6.89 -1.80 23.55
C THR A 27 -6.25 -3.09 24.05
N GLN A 28 -7.05 -3.92 24.73
CA GLN A 28 -6.72 -5.30 25.10
C GLN A 28 -7.30 -6.30 24.10
N ASN A 29 -7.70 -5.87 22.91
CA ASN A 29 -8.19 -6.75 21.86
C ASN A 29 -7.10 -7.78 21.47
N PRO A 30 -7.49 -9.03 21.17
CA PRO A 30 -6.52 -10.04 20.78
C PRO A 30 -5.81 -9.65 19.48
N THR A 31 -4.52 -9.92 19.41
CA THR A 31 -3.72 -9.75 18.20
C THR A 31 -3.95 -10.92 17.24
N MET A 32 -3.66 -10.74 15.95
CA MET A 32 -3.70 -11.83 14.98
C MET A 32 -2.77 -12.98 15.39
N GLY A 33 -1.60 -12.69 15.96
CA GLY A 33 -0.67 -13.70 16.43
C GLY A 33 -1.23 -14.54 17.57
N GLU A 34 -1.92 -13.92 18.53
CA GLU A 34 -2.60 -14.63 19.62
C GLU A 34 -3.70 -15.55 19.08
N LEU A 35 -4.44 -15.11 18.06
CA LEU A 35 -5.48 -15.93 17.40
C LEU A 35 -4.86 -17.07 16.57
N ILE A 36 -3.80 -16.81 15.82
CA ILE A 36 -3.08 -17.82 15.02
C ILE A 36 -2.56 -18.91 15.94
N GLY A 37 -1.98 -18.54 17.07
CA GLY A 37 -1.44 -19.52 17.96
C GLY A 37 -2.45 -20.32 18.74
N ALA A 38 -3.53 -19.73 19.17
CA ALA A 38 -4.64 -20.50 19.73
C ALA A 38 -5.16 -21.53 18.73
N ARG A 39 -5.19 -21.18 17.43
CA ARG A 39 -5.65 -22.06 16.34
C ARG A 39 -4.67 -23.18 16.01
N PHE A 40 -3.36 -22.89 16.01
CA PHE A 40 -2.30 -23.82 15.59
C PHE A 40 -1.47 -24.37 16.76
N SER A 41 -2.06 -24.54 17.95
CA SER A 41 -1.37 -25.16 19.07
C SER A 41 -0.76 -26.51 18.66
N ARG A 42 0.40 -26.89 19.25
CA ARG A 42 1.13 -28.17 18.92
C ARG A 42 0.22 -29.39 18.85
N ARG A 43 -0.84 -29.44 19.64
CA ARG A 43 -1.84 -30.53 19.59
C ARG A 43 -2.80 -30.41 18.40
N GLY A 44 -3.09 -29.19 17.92
CA GLY A 44 -3.90 -28.94 16.73
C GLY A 44 -3.15 -29.29 15.45
N PHE A 45 -1.87 -28.95 15.37
CA PHE A 45 -1.02 -29.28 14.21
C PHE A 45 -0.90 -30.80 13.99
N LEU A 46 -0.66 -31.58 15.04
CA LEU A 46 -0.61 -33.04 14.95
C LEU A 46 -1.98 -33.70 14.64
N ARG A 47 -3.09 -33.00 14.92
CA ARG A 47 -4.43 -33.47 14.53
C ARG A 47 -4.85 -33.01 13.15
N GLY A 48 -4.38 -31.83 12.71
CA GLY A 48 -4.63 -31.28 11.38
C GLY A 48 -3.92 -32.05 10.28
N SER A 49 -2.68 -32.50 10.51
CA SER A 49 -1.94 -33.35 9.57
C SER A 49 -2.54 -34.74 9.37
N LEU A 50 -3.30 -35.23 10.35
CA LEU A 50 -4.08 -36.47 10.24
C LEU A 50 -5.49 -36.25 9.64
N ALA A 51 -6.04 -35.02 9.70
CA ALA A 51 -7.33 -34.69 9.12
C ALA A 51 -7.22 -34.27 7.64
N ALA A 52 -6.10 -33.70 7.20
CA ALA A 52 -5.85 -33.39 5.79
C ALA A 52 -5.84 -34.65 4.90
N THR A 53 -5.45 -35.79 5.45
CA THR A 53 -5.53 -37.09 4.78
C THR A 53 -6.95 -37.67 4.70
N ALA A 54 -7.91 -37.15 5.48
CA ALA A 54 -9.30 -37.64 5.48
C ALA A 54 -10.27 -36.75 4.67
N ILE A 55 -9.91 -35.51 4.36
CA ILE A 55 -10.76 -34.57 3.59
C ILE A 55 -10.60 -34.76 2.06
N ALA A 56 -9.54 -35.39 1.61
CA ALA A 56 -9.34 -35.75 0.18
C ALA A 56 -10.37 -36.76 -0.37
N ALA A 57 -11.28 -37.27 0.46
CA ALA A 57 -12.20 -38.35 0.08
C ALA A 57 -13.67 -37.90 -0.17
N THR A 58 -14.01 -36.60 -0.07
CA THR A 58 -15.40 -36.13 -0.19
C THR A 58 -15.59 -34.88 -1.04
N VAL A 59 -14.90 -34.74 -2.18
CA VAL A 59 -15.22 -33.69 -3.16
C VAL A 59 -15.98 -34.31 -4.33
N SER A 60 -17.23 -33.88 -4.51
CA SER A 60 -18.12 -34.29 -5.59
C SER A 60 -17.62 -33.87 -6.99
N PRO A 61 -17.94 -34.66 -8.06
CA PRO A 61 -17.31 -34.53 -9.40
C PRO A 61 -17.98 -33.49 -10.32
N ILE A 62 -18.27 -32.29 -9.90
CA ILE A 62 -18.89 -31.23 -10.73
C ILE A 62 -17.92 -30.12 -11.19
N ALA A 63 -16.64 -30.16 -10.77
CA ALA A 63 -15.62 -29.20 -11.19
C ALA A 63 -14.77 -29.64 -12.38
N LEU A 64 -15.29 -30.53 -13.25
CA LEU A 64 -14.48 -31.23 -14.27
C LEU A 64 -14.72 -30.77 -15.72
N ILE A 65 -15.30 -29.57 -15.96
CA ILE A 65 -15.62 -29.17 -17.36
C ILE A 65 -14.93 -27.87 -17.84
N THR A 66 -14.02 -27.25 -17.06
CA THR A 66 -13.24 -26.12 -17.60
C THR A 66 -11.73 -26.24 -17.42
N ALA A 67 -11.21 -27.42 -17.23
CA ALA A 67 -9.80 -27.66 -16.97
C ALA A 67 -9.07 -28.26 -18.20
N GLU A 68 -9.09 -27.57 -19.34
CA GLU A 68 -8.14 -27.89 -20.42
C GLU A 68 -6.72 -27.34 -20.14
N ASN A 69 -6.50 -26.62 -19.05
CA ASN A 69 -5.18 -26.14 -18.62
C ASN A 69 -4.70 -26.72 -17.29
N ALA A 70 -5.31 -27.77 -16.77
CA ALA A 70 -4.76 -28.49 -15.61
C ALA A 70 -3.52 -29.30 -16.04
N ARG A 71 -2.42 -28.60 -16.27
CA ARG A 71 -1.09 -29.18 -16.42
C ARG A 71 -0.20 -28.74 -15.29
N ALA A 72 -0.24 -29.48 -14.25
CA ALA A 72 0.89 -30.00 -13.51
C ALA A 72 0.34 -30.80 -12.33
N ALA A 73 0.05 -32.03 -12.49
CA ALA A 73 0.10 -32.94 -11.37
C ALA A 73 1.53 -32.81 -10.82
N ASN A 74 1.69 -32.20 -9.64
CA ASN A 74 2.91 -32.03 -8.86
C ASN A 74 3.82 -30.81 -9.14
N GLY A 75 3.36 -29.65 -9.62
CA GLY A 75 4.24 -28.50 -9.83
C GLY A 75 3.57 -27.13 -9.64
N SER A 76 4.39 -26.10 -9.40
CA SER A 76 3.97 -24.70 -9.42
C SER A 76 3.29 -24.31 -10.73
N ALA A 77 2.27 -23.43 -10.66
CA ALA A 77 1.60 -22.85 -11.82
C ALA A 77 2.50 -21.91 -12.64
N PHE A 78 3.67 -21.54 -12.11
CA PHE A 78 4.59 -20.59 -12.71
C PHE A 78 5.73 -21.30 -13.44
N THR A 79 5.91 -20.96 -14.73
CA THR A 79 6.86 -21.65 -15.63
C THR A 79 8.17 -20.90 -15.86
N PHE A 80 8.32 -19.67 -15.33
CA PHE A 80 9.55 -18.89 -15.48
C PHE A 80 10.69 -19.43 -14.59
N ASP A 81 11.94 -19.17 -15.02
CA ASP A 81 13.13 -19.40 -14.20
C ASP A 81 13.27 -18.25 -13.20
N GLU A 82 13.48 -18.56 -11.92
CA GLU A 82 13.59 -17.57 -10.85
C GLU A 82 14.80 -16.64 -11.05
N VAL A 83 14.62 -15.39 -10.64
CA VAL A 83 15.74 -14.45 -10.44
C VAL A 83 16.56 -14.92 -9.23
N GLU A 84 17.86 -14.76 -9.30
CA GLU A 84 18.74 -14.97 -8.13
C GLU A 84 18.52 -13.85 -7.12
N ALA A 85 18.19 -14.22 -5.89
CA ALA A 85 18.08 -13.25 -4.79
C ALA A 85 19.46 -12.67 -4.46
N GLY A 86 19.50 -11.39 -4.10
CA GLY A 86 20.75 -10.71 -3.80
C GLY A 86 20.60 -9.21 -3.71
N ILE A 87 21.72 -8.51 -3.67
CA ILE A 87 21.81 -7.05 -3.51
C ILE A 87 22.77 -6.52 -4.55
N ASP A 88 22.34 -5.59 -5.39
CA ASP A 88 23.22 -4.82 -6.28
C ASP A 88 22.56 -3.50 -6.74
N GLU A 89 23.21 -2.77 -7.62
CA GLU A 89 22.78 -1.44 -8.06
C GLU A 89 21.67 -1.44 -9.12
N LYS A 90 21.20 -2.63 -9.58
CA LYS A 90 20.31 -2.77 -10.73
C LYS A 90 19.07 -3.59 -10.37
N HIS A 91 18.00 -3.35 -11.12
CA HIS A 91 16.87 -4.27 -11.14
C HIS A 91 17.18 -5.52 -11.99
N HIS A 92 16.51 -6.62 -11.70
CA HIS A 92 16.60 -7.87 -12.43
C HIS A 92 15.22 -8.46 -12.68
N VAL A 93 15.05 -9.11 -13.82
CA VAL A 93 13.80 -9.80 -14.20
C VAL A 93 14.11 -11.23 -14.63
N ALA A 94 13.15 -12.10 -14.50
CA ALA A 94 13.24 -13.52 -14.91
C ALA A 94 13.71 -13.68 -16.37
N SER A 95 14.50 -14.71 -16.63
CA SER A 95 15.03 -15.01 -17.98
C SER A 95 13.89 -15.12 -18.99
N GLY A 96 14.06 -14.54 -20.17
CA GLY A 96 13.05 -14.50 -21.22
C GLY A 96 12.05 -13.34 -21.11
N TYR A 97 12.31 -12.38 -20.21
CA TYR A 97 11.54 -11.14 -20.08
C TYR A 97 12.43 -9.92 -20.28
N ASP A 98 11.83 -8.84 -20.77
CA ASP A 98 12.43 -7.50 -20.81
C ASP A 98 11.75 -6.64 -19.72
N ALA A 99 12.54 -5.79 -19.05
CA ALA A 99 12.07 -4.83 -18.05
C ALA A 99 12.53 -3.43 -18.46
N ASP A 100 11.65 -2.68 -19.11
CA ASP A 100 11.95 -1.37 -19.65
C ASP A 100 11.44 -0.27 -18.71
N VAL A 101 12.28 0.68 -18.34
CA VAL A 101 11.88 1.87 -17.57
C VAL A 101 10.97 2.74 -18.43
N LEU A 102 9.73 2.94 -18.00
CA LEU A 102 8.70 3.69 -18.73
C LEU A 102 8.66 5.17 -18.34
N LEU A 103 8.62 5.46 -17.04
CA LEU A 103 8.53 6.81 -16.47
C LEU A 103 9.43 6.90 -15.23
N ARG A 104 10.11 8.01 -15.09
CA ARG A 104 11.01 8.32 -13.95
C ARG A 104 10.63 9.66 -13.35
N TRP A 105 10.88 9.85 -12.07
CA TRP A 105 10.78 11.17 -11.46
C TRP A 105 11.40 12.25 -12.37
N GLY A 106 10.65 13.32 -12.63
CA GLY A 106 11.06 14.45 -13.47
C GLY A 106 10.80 14.26 -14.96
N ASP A 107 10.43 13.07 -15.46
CA ASP A 107 10.08 12.90 -16.87
C ASP A 107 8.83 13.72 -17.21
N GLY A 108 8.89 14.49 -18.34
CA GLY A 108 7.80 15.36 -18.78
C GLY A 108 6.55 14.58 -19.23
N LEU A 109 5.39 14.94 -18.69
CA LEU A 109 4.10 14.31 -18.96
C LEU A 109 3.29 15.02 -20.06
N PHE A 110 3.70 16.24 -20.46
CA PHE A 110 3.02 17.08 -21.43
C PHE A 110 4.02 17.50 -22.51
N ALA A 111 3.52 17.81 -23.72
CA ALA A 111 4.36 18.20 -24.86
C ALA A 111 5.25 19.43 -24.57
N ASP A 112 4.76 20.35 -23.74
CA ASP A 112 5.43 21.58 -23.32
C ASP A 112 6.07 21.48 -21.91
N ALA A 113 6.16 20.29 -21.33
CA ALA A 113 6.85 20.10 -20.05
C ALA A 113 8.36 20.38 -20.22
N PRO A 114 8.98 21.12 -19.28
CA PRO A 114 10.42 21.33 -19.33
C PRO A 114 11.17 20.01 -19.14
N GLU A 115 12.35 19.91 -19.72
CA GLU A 115 13.27 18.80 -19.44
C GLU A 115 13.72 18.83 -17.97
N PHE A 116 13.94 17.66 -17.40
CA PHE A 116 14.41 17.54 -16.04
C PHE A 116 15.87 17.99 -15.92
N ASP A 117 16.11 18.99 -15.09
CA ASP A 117 17.45 19.44 -14.69
C ASP A 117 17.54 19.37 -13.16
N PRO A 118 18.25 18.39 -12.59
CA PRO A 118 18.30 18.19 -11.14
C PRO A 118 18.94 19.35 -10.38
N THR A 119 19.68 20.22 -11.08
CA THR A 119 20.33 21.41 -10.49
C THR A 119 19.49 22.68 -10.60
N LYS A 120 18.35 22.63 -11.34
CA LYS A 120 17.44 23.76 -11.59
C LYS A 120 15.99 23.35 -11.44
N GLN A 121 15.71 22.60 -10.40
CA GLN A 121 14.35 22.17 -10.09
C GLN A 121 13.47 23.37 -9.72
N SER A 122 12.18 23.29 -10.03
CA SER A 122 11.16 24.23 -9.56
C SER A 122 9.82 23.56 -9.40
N ALA A 123 8.97 24.08 -8.50
CA ALA A 123 7.62 23.56 -8.31
C ALA A 123 6.77 23.65 -9.59
N GLU A 124 6.95 24.69 -10.41
CA GLU A 124 6.27 24.84 -11.71
C GLU A 124 6.62 23.71 -12.67
N ALA A 125 7.93 23.39 -12.79
CA ALA A 125 8.41 22.29 -13.62
C ALA A 125 7.87 20.94 -13.08
N GLN A 126 7.97 20.70 -11.76
CA GLN A 126 7.54 19.46 -11.12
C GLN A 126 6.04 19.20 -11.29
N ARG A 127 5.18 20.22 -11.33
CA ARG A 127 3.73 20.06 -11.65
C ARG A 127 3.46 19.58 -13.08
N ARG A 128 4.46 19.55 -13.95
CA ARG A 128 4.36 19.09 -15.34
C ARG A 128 5.16 17.82 -15.61
N GLN A 129 5.82 17.32 -14.58
CA GLN A 129 6.69 16.16 -14.61
C GLN A 129 6.12 15.04 -13.72
N PHE A 130 6.57 13.82 -13.94
CA PHE A 130 6.29 12.65 -13.09
C PHE A 130 6.79 12.92 -11.67
N GLY A 131 6.02 12.56 -10.67
CA GLY A 131 6.30 12.83 -9.26
C GLY A 131 7.41 11.96 -8.69
N TYR A 132 7.63 12.10 -7.39
CA TYR A 132 8.64 11.34 -6.65
C TYR A 132 8.00 10.10 -5.98
N ASN A 133 8.79 9.13 -5.59
CA ASN A 133 8.38 7.88 -4.92
C ASN A 133 7.03 7.34 -5.40
N ASN A 134 7.09 6.70 -6.57
CA ASN A 134 5.92 6.06 -7.14
C ASN A 134 5.60 4.78 -6.37
N ASP A 135 4.35 4.65 -5.97
CA ASP A 135 3.79 3.49 -5.30
C ASP A 135 2.76 2.80 -6.21
N TYR A 136 1.48 2.87 -5.87
CA TYR A 136 0.42 2.23 -6.65
C TYR A 136 0.50 2.55 -8.14
N VAL A 137 0.35 1.50 -8.96
CA VAL A 137 0.22 1.61 -10.41
C VAL A 137 -1.11 0.99 -10.83
N GLY A 138 -1.95 1.76 -11.55
CA GLY A 138 -3.20 1.28 -12.13
C GLY A 138 -3.24 1.50 -13.64
N TYR A 139 -3.98 0.65 -14.35
CA TYR A 139 -4.18 0.77 -15.80
C TYR A 139 -5.67 0.82 -16.13
N ILE A 140 -6.09 1.89 -16.79
CA ILE A 140 -7.47 2.09 -17.24
C ILE A 140 -7.48 2.05 -18.77
N PRO A 141 -8.02 0.97 -19.39
CA PRO A 141 -8.03 0.82 -20.84
C PRO A 141 -8.79 1.96 -21.54
N LEU A 142 -8.19 2.54 -22.57
CA LEU A 142 -8.91 3.41 -23.51
C LEU A 142 -9.45 2.57 -24.67
N ASP A 143 -10.71 2.79 -25.01
CA ASP A 143 -11.42 2.03 -26.08
C ASP A 143 -11.37 0.50 -25.87
N GLY A 144 -11.24 0.02 -24.64
CA GLY A 144 -11.14 -1.40 -24.30
C GLY A 144 -9.82 -2.05 -24.71
N SER A 145 -8.78 -1.27 -25.01
CA SER A 145 -7.49 -1.77 -25.47
C SER A 145 -6.60 -2.21 -24.30
N ALA A 146 -5.92 -3.35 -24.42
CA ALA A 146 -4.85 -3.76 -23.50
C ALA A 146 -3.49 -3.11 -23.84
N GLU A 147 -3.36 -2.41 -24.98
CA GLU A 147 -2.14 -1.77 -25.46
C GLU A 147 -2.23 -0.24 -25.54
N HIS A 148 -3.36 0.34 -25.08
CA HIS A 148 -3.59 1.78 -25.05
C HIS A 148 -4.50 2.11 -23.88
N GLY A 149 -4.04 2.92 -22.95
CA GLY A 149 -4.78 3.24 -21.74
C GLY A 149 -4.20 4.43 -20.98
N LEU A 150 -4.82 4.73 -19.85
CA LEU A 150 -4.29 5.64 -18.85
C LEU A 150 -3.52 4.82 -17.82
N LEU A 151 -2.28 5.19 -17.59
CA LEU A 151 -1.52 4.76 -16.43
C LEU A 151 -1.79 5.77 -15.31
N VAL A 152 -2.19 5.29 -14.15
CA VAL A 152 -2.41 6.08 -12.94
C VAL A 152 -1.39 5.64 -11.91
N VAL A 153 -0.68 6.59 -11.29
CA VAL A 153 0.44 6.27 -10.39
C VAL A 153 0.42 7.22 -9.20
N ASN A 154 0.44 6.67 -8.00
CA ASN A 154 0.63 7.44 -6.77
C ASN A 154 2.06 7.94 -6.63
N HIS A 155 2.23 9.05 -5.93
CA HIS A 155 3.51 9.62 -5.51
C HIS A 155 3.41 9.91 -4.02
N GLU A 156 3.98 9.03 -3.23
CA GLU A 156 3.70 8.90 -1.82
C GLU A 156 4.39 9.98 -1.00
N TYR A 157 5.71 10.00 -0.99
CA TYR A 157 6.52 10.93 -0.21
C TYR A 157 7.79 11.38 -0.96
N THR A 158 8.68 12.12 -0.28
CA THR A 158 9.89 12.67 -0.87
C THR A 158 11.12 12.43 -0.01
N ASN A 159 12.27 12.22 -0.65
CA ASN A 159 13.57 12.08 -0.02
C ASN A 159 14.45 13.30 -0.33
N PRO A 160 14.32 14.41 0.38
CA PRO A 160 15.02 15.65 0.04
C PRO A 160 16.55 15.49 -0.05
N HIS A 161 17.13 14.63 0.77
CA HIS A 161 18.57 14.34 0.76
C HIS A 161 19.06 13.64 -0.54
N LEU A 162 18.16 12.95 -1.25
CA LEU A 162 18.42 12.34 -2.55
C LEU A 162 18.01 13.26 -3.71
N MET A 163 17.07 14.20 -3.48
CA MET A 163 16.50 15.08 -4.50
C MET A 163 17.32 16.35 -4.74
N PHE A 164 17.93 16.92 -3.69
CA PHE A 164 18.49 18.27 -3.74
C PHE A 164 20.00 18.29 -3.55
N PRO A 165 20.77 18.82 -4.53
CA PRO A 165 22.20 18.98 -4.38
C PRO A 165 22.55 19.99 -3.28
N GLY A 166 23.61 19.71 -2.52
CA GLY A 166 24.15 20.61 -1.49
C GLY A 166 23.32 20.67 -0.20
N LEU A 167 22.29 19.83 -0.06
CA LEU A 167 21.45 19.79 1.13
C LEU A 167 22.14 19.11 2.31
N VAL A 168 22.98 18.13 2.03
CA VAL A 168 23.64 17.29 3.03
C VAL A 168 25.10 17.69 3.21
N THR A 169 25.55 17.68 4.46
CA THR A 169 26.98 17.76 4.83
C THR A 169 27.37 16.57 5.69
N VAL A 170 28.58 16.05 5.49
CA VAL A 170 29.12 14.98 6.31
C VAL A 170 30.19 15.58 7.24
N ALA A 171 30.00 15.45 8.56
CA ALA A 171 30.93 15.89 9.57
C ALA A 171 31.13 14.78 10.62
N ASP A 172 32.36 14.42 10.92
CA ASP A 172 32.70 13.36 11.88
C ASP A 172 32.02 12.01 11.57
N GLY A 173 31.88 11.67 10.28
CA GLY A 173 31.20 10.45 9.82
C GLY A 173 29.67 10.47 9.95
N LYS A 174 29.09 11.61 10.32
CA LYS A 174 27.64 11.78 10.43
C LYS A 174 27.08 12.69 9.33
N ILE A 175 25.94 12.30 8.79
CA ILE A 175 25.19 13.12 7.87
C ILE A 175 24.40 14.18 8.65
N LYS A 176 24.39 15.39 8.12
CA LYS A 176 23.59 16.49 8.61
C LYS A 176 22.89 17.17 7.44
N GLN A 177 21.58 17.11 7.43
CA GLN A 177 20.75 17.85 6.48
C GLN A 177 20.57 19.30 6.95
N ALA A 178 20.69 20.24 6.02
CA ALA A 178 20.30 21.61 6.24
C ALA A 178 18.76 21.75 6.22
N PRO A 179 18.18 22.76 6.92
CA PRO A 179 16.75 23.04 6.79
C PRO A 179 16.39 23.33 5.32
N LEU A 180 15.21 22.85 4.89
CA LEU A 180 14.72 23.10 3.55
C LEU A 180 14.39 24.59 3.35
N THR A 181 14.60 25.06 2.14
CA THR A 181 14.11 26.37 1.68
C THR A 181 12.62 26.24 1.28
N LYS A 182 11.92 27.41 1.23
CA LYS A 182 10.54 27.41 0.74
C LYS A 182 10.41 26.80 -0.65
N GLU A 183 11.35 27.09 -1.56
CA GLU A 183 11.33 26.55 -2.92
C GLU A 183 11.45 25.02 -2.93
N GLN A 184 12.30 24.44 -2.07
CA GLN A 184 12.42 22.99 -1.93
C GLN A 184 11.14 22.38 -1.38
N VAL A 185 10.50 22.98 -0.38
CA VAL A 185 9.20 22.54 0.12
C VAL A 185 8.12 22.67 -0.96
N ASP A 186 8.12 23.72 -1.77
CA ASP A 186 7.17 23.86 -2.88
C ASP A 186 7.37 22.76 -3.96
N ILE A 187 8.63 22.33 -4.17
CA ILE A 187 8.95 21.19 -5.05
C ILE A 187 8.44 19.87 -4.44
N GLU A 188 8.68 19.63 -3.15
CA GLU A 188 8.13 18.45 -2.45
C GLU A 188 6.60 18.38 -2.58
N ILE A 189 5.89 19.47 -2.30
CA ILE A 189 4.43 19.58 -2.45
C ILE A 189 3.99 19.23 -3.88
N ALA A 190 4.74 19.67 -4.90
CA ALA A 190 4.46 19.39 -6.31
C ALA A 190 4.85 17.96 -6.72
N ALA A 191 5.76 17.31 -6.00
CA ALA A 191 6.23 15.95 -6.28
C ALA A 191 5.30 14.87 -5.72
N HIS A 192 4.48 15.18 -4.71
CA HIS A 192 3.47 14.31 -4.11
C HIS A 192 2.21 14.12 -4.98
N GLY A 193 1.33 13.24 -4.51
CA GLY A 193 -0.03 13.04 -5.05
C GLY A 193 -0.10 11.97 -6.11
N CYS A 194 -0.54 12.29 -7.34
CA CYS A 194 -0.57 11.28 -8.41
C CYS A 194 -0.35 11.84 -9.82
N THR A 195 -0.01 10.91 -10.72
CA THR A 195 0.03 11.11 -12.17
C THR A 195 -1.09 10.33 -12.84
N VAL A 196 -1.82 10.95 -13.75
CA VAL A 196 -2.64 10.30 -14.76
C VAL A 196 -2.00 10.59 -16.11
N VAL A 197 -1.63 9.56 -16.87
CA VAL A 197 -0.94 9.76 -18.15
C VAL A 197 -1.35 8.71 -19.18
N GLU A 198 -1.60 9.16 -20.40
CA GLU A 198 -1.88 8.29 -21.53
C GLU A 198 -0.61 7.56 -21.96
N ILE A 199 -0.70 6.23 -22.05
CA ILE A 199 0.37 5.36 -22.52
C ILE A 199 -0.11 4.49 -23.68
N ARG A 200 0.80 4.14 -24.58
CA ARG A 200 0.51 3.28 -25.73
C ARG A 200 1.69 2.36 -26.02
N LYS A 201 1.38 1.10 -26.35
CA LYS A 201 2.37 0.14 -26.83
C LYS A 201 2.55 0.30 -28.34
N THR A 202 3.76 0.61 -28.77
CA THR A 202 4.13 0.78 -30.18
C THR A 202 5.38 -0.04 -30.47
N ASP A 203 5.32 -0.89 -31.50
CA ASP A 203 6.44 -1.79 -31.85
C ASP A 203 6.93 -2.65 -30.67
N GLY A 204 5.98 -3.10 -29.84
CA GLY A 204 6.23 -3.93 -28.65
C GLY A 204 6.72 -3.20 -27.42
N LYS A 205 6.89 -1.87 -27.47
CA LYS A 205 7.35 -1.05 -26.35
C LYS A 205 6.32 -0.03 -25.90
N TRP A 206 6.18 0.14 -24.60
CA TRP A 206 5.32 1.15 -24.01
C TRP A 206 5.94 2.54 -24.12
N GLN A 207 5.11 3.53 -24.40
CA GLN A 207 5.50 4.92 -24.58
C GLN A 207 4.45 5.86 -24.00
N VAL A 208 4.90 6.97 -23.42
CA VAL A 208 4.04 8.06 -22.94
C VAL A 208 3.54 8.88 -24.12
N VAL A 209 2.24 9.15 -24.15
CA VAL A 209 1.59 10.05 -25.12
C VAL A 209 1.49 11.44 -24.47
N LYS A 210 2.50 12.29 -24.73
CA LYS A 210 2.59 13.63 -24.11
C LYS A 210 1.49 14.60 -24.56
N GLU A 211 0.86 14.34 -25.69
CA GLU A 211 -0.28 15.07 -26.22
C GLU A 211 -1.64 14.55 -25.70
N GLY A 212 -1.61 13.56 -24.81
CA GLY A 212 -2.80 12.97 -24.18
C GLY A 212 -3.64 14.03 -23.47
N LYS A 213 -4.92 14.14 -23.86
CA LYS A 213 -5.80 15.18 -23.33
C LYS A 213 -6.23 14.92 -21.87
N LEU A 214 -6.09 13.69 -21.42
CA LEU A 214 -6.42 13.26 -20.08
C LEU A 214 -5.21 13.28 -19.13
N ASN A 215 -4.02 13.61 -19.66
CA ASN A 215 -2.82 13.75 -18.84
C ASN A 215 -3.03 14.80 -17.76
N ARG A 216 -2.72 14.41 -16.52
CA ARG A 216 -2.98 15.25 -15.33
C ARG A 216 -1.98 14.96 -14.22
N ARG A 217 -1.59 16.01 -13.49
CA ARG A 217 -0.93 15.90 -12.18
C ARG A 217 -1.91 16.37 -11.10
N ILE A 218 -1.99 15.59 -10.03
CA ILE A 218 -2.63 15.93 -8.77
C ILE A 218 -1.53 15.98 -7.71
N THR A 219 -1.52 17.02 -6.86
CA THR A 219 -0.43 17.32 -5.95
C THR A 219 -0.95 17.60 -4.54
N ALA A 220 -0.06 17.78 -3.57
CA ALA A 220 -0.43 18.08 -2.18
C ALA A 220 -1.08 19.46 -1.98
N ASP A 221 -1.28 20.24 -3.06
CA ASP A 221 -2.01 21.51 -3.03
C ASP A 221 -3.12 21.62 -4.08
N THR A 222 -3.46 20.54 -4.78
CA THR A 222 -4.59 20.50 -5.72
C THR A 222 -5.92 20.68 -4.96
N PRO A 223 -6.81 21.59 -5.39
CA PRO A 223 -8.13 21.73 -4.77
C PRO A 223 -8.95 20.44 -4.84
N MET A 224 -9.50 20.01 -3.70
CA MET A 224 -10.31 18.79 -3.55
C MET A 224 -11.57 19.07 -2.73
N GLN A 225 -12.49 18.11 -2.75
CA GLN A 225 -13.74 18.16 -2.00
C GLN A 225 -13.88 16.97 -1.06
N LEU A 226 -14.23 17.24 0.21
CA LEU A 226 -14.69 16.23 1.15
C LEU A 226 -16.15 15.89 0.87
N THR A 227 -16.50 14.61 0.78
CA THR A 227 -17.85 14.09 0.54
C THR A 227 -18.19 12.99 1.54
N GLY A 228 -19.45 12.55 1.59
CA GLY A 228 -19.90 11.53 2.51
C GLY A 228 -20.24 12.08 3.92
N PRO A 229 -20.33 11.20 4.94
CA PRO A 229 -20.94 11.52 6.24
C PRO A 229 -20.20 12.59 7.06
N ALA A 230 -18.90 12.80 6.86
CA ALA A 230 -18.15 13.82 7.60
C ALA A 230 -18.12 15.18 6.89
N ALA A 231 -18.51 15.27 5.62
CA ALA A 231 -18.46 16.53 4.86
C ALA A 231 -19.25 17.65 5.57
N GLY A 232 -18.59 18.79 5.78
CA GLY A 232 -19.20 19.96 6.46
C GLY A 232 -19.24 19.87 8.01
N HIS A 233 -18.77 18.77 8.59
CA HIS A 233 -18.72 18.64 10.05
C HIS A 233 -17.80 19.66 10.69
N GLU A 234 -18.11 20.12 11.91
CA GLU A 234 -17.34 21.14 12.64
C GLU A 234 -15.85 20.78 12.80
N ARG A 235 -15.55 19.50 12.95
CA ARG A 235 -14.18 18.97 13.13
C ARG A 235 -13.34 19.06 11.84
N LEU A 236 -13.96 19.33 10.67
CA LEU A 236 -13.30 19.52 9.38
C LEU A 236 -13.18 20.99 8.97
N LYS A 237 -13.72 21.92 9.75
CA LYS A 237 -13.63 23.37 9.48
C LYS A 237 -12.29 23.92 9.92
N THR A 238 -11.72 24.77 9.08
CA THR A 238 -10.45 25.46 9.30
C THR A 238 -10.62 26.97 9.10
N ASN A 239 -9.60 27.75 9.42
CA ASN A 239 -9.61 29.19 9.13
C ASN A 239 -9.70 29.46 7.62
N ALA A 240 -9.09 28.59 6.80
CA ALA A 240 -9.11 28.71 5.34
C ALA A 240 -10.44 28.21 4.74
N ASP A 241 -11.13 27.29 5.40
CA ASP A 241 -12.41 26.75 4.94
C ASP A 241 -13.42 26.58 6.09
N ALA A 242 -14.26 27.59 6.28
CA ALA A 242 -15.35 27.56 7.25
C ALA A 242 -16.49 26.62 6.88
N THR A 243 -16.49 26.04 5.66
CA THR A 243 -17.51 25.10 5.24
C THR A 243 -17.23 23.66 5.66
N GLY A 244 -15.97 23.30 5.86
CA GLY A 244 -15.53 21.93 6.17
C GLY A 244 -15.69 20.97 4.97
N ILE A 245 -15.69 21.49 3.73
CA ILE A 245 -15.89 20.72 2.50
C ILE A 245 -14.70 20.83 1.55
N LYS A 246 -14.01 21.98 1.52
CA LYS A 246 -12.93 22.25 0.59
C LYS A 246 -11.58 21.96 1.27
N VAL A 247 -10.75 21.17 0.65
CA VAL A 247 -9.40 20.86 1.13
C VAL A 247 -8.38 21.02 0.01
N LEU A 248 -7.14 21.37 0.36
CA LEU A 248 -6.04 21.41 -0.59
C LEU A 248 -5.24 20.13 -0.49
N GLY A 249 -5.18 19.40 -1.59
CA GLY A 249 -4.25 18.31 -1.83
C GLY A 249 -4.53 17.00 -1.12
N THR A 250 -3.67 16.08 -1.48
CA THR A 250 -3.54 14.74 -0.91
C THR A 250 -2.06 14.49 -0.59
N ILE A 251 -1.77 13.70 0.42
CA ILE A 251 -0.42 13.46 0.93
C ILE A 251 -0.26 11.99 1.31
N ASN A 252 0.96 11.50 1.19
CA ASN A 252 1.35 10.13 1.49
C ASN A 252 0.38 9.11 0.87
N ASN A 253 0.29 9.16 -0.46
CA ASN A 253 -0.57 8.28 -1.23
C ASN A 253 0.19 6.98 -1.52
N CYS A 254 -0.04 5.97 -0.71
CA CYS A 254 0.54 4.64 -0.83
C CYS A 254 -0.16 3.82 -1.92
N ALA A 255 -0.71 2.67 -1.63
CA ALA A 255 -1.46 1.88 -2.60
C ALA A 255 -2.81 2.54 -2.99
N GLY A 256 -3.66 1.85 -3.70
CA GLY A 256 -4.89 2.43 -4.23
C GLY A 256 -5.85 1.42 -4.81
N GLY A 257 -6.48 1.75 -5.93
CA GLY A 257 -7.39 0.88 -6.65
C GLY A 257 -8.01 1.53 -7.87
N VAL A 258 -8.70 0.73 -8.68
CA VAL A 258 -9.54 1.18 -9.79
C VAL A 258 -10.95 0.69 -9.55
N THR A 259 -11.94 1.60 -9.62
CA THR A 259 -13.33 1.21 -9.42
C THR A 259 -13.90 0.48 -10.63
N PRO A 260 -14.98 -0.30 -10.47
CA PRO A 260 -15.67 -0.93 -11.61
C PRO A 260 -16.24 0.08 -12.63
N TRP A 261 -16.38 1.34 -12.29
CA TRP A 261 -16.84 2.42 -13.20
C TRP A 261 -15.70 3.28 -13.74
N GLY A 262 -14.44 2.84 -13.57
CA GLY A 262 -13.27 3.45 -14.19
C GLY A 262 -12.81 4.76 -13.56
N THR A 263 -13.09 4.99 -12.27
CA THR A 263 -12.41 6.03 -11.50
C THR A 263 -11.19 5.49 -10.79
N TYR A 264 -10.24 6.34 -10.52
CA TYR A 264 -9.02 6.01 -9.80
C TYR A 264 -9.16 6.32 -8.31
N ILE A 265 -8.67 5.44 -7.48
CA ILE A 265 -8.67 5.54 -6.01
C ILE A 265 -7.24 5.69 -5.51
N MET A 266 -7.00 6.67 -4.64
CA MET A 266 -5.75 6.86 -3.91
C MET A 266 -6.01 6.70 -2.42
N ALA A 267 -5.08 6.13 -1.69
CA ALA A 267 -5.16 5.91 -0.26
C ALA A 267 -4.16 6.81 0.49
N GLU A 268 -4.64 7.64 1.43
CA GLU A 268 -3.79 8.49 2.26
C GLU A 268 -3.35 7.72 3.50
N GLU A 269 -2.07 7.40 3.62
CA GLU A 269 -1.53 6.53 4.66
C GLU A 269 -0.83 7.32 5.78
N ASN A 270 0.45 7.58 5.70
CA ASN A 270 1.27 8.19 6.76
C ASN A 270 1.12 9.73 6.89
N PHE A 271 -0.12 10.23 6.74
CA PHE A 271 -0.44 11.66 6.80
C PHE A 271 0.01 12.37 8.10
N HIS A 272 0.22 11.65 9.19
CA HIS A 272 0.59 12.18 10.50
C HIS A 272 1.98 12.84 10.51
N GLY A 273 2.88 12.41 9.63
CA GLY A 273 4.24 12.93 9.49
C GLY A 273 4.34 14.38 9.01
N TYR A 274 3.28 14.91 8.42
CA TYR A 274 3.27 16.26 7.82
C TYR A 274 2.91 17.37 8.80
N PHE A 275 2.43 17.05 10.00
CA PHE A 275 1.95 18.02 10.98
C PHE A 275 2.94 18.23 12.12
N THR A 276 3.07 19.48 12.55
CA THR A 276 3.91 19.90 13.68
C THR A 276 3.14 20.79 14.65
N GLY A 277 3.82 21.30 15.67
CA GLY A 277 3.23 22.22 16.66
C GLY A 277 2.45 21.50 17.74
N GLU A 278 1.81 22.26 18.60
CA GLU A 278 1.05 21.75 19.75
C GLU A 278 -0.42 22.14 19.64
N LEU A 279 -1.31 21.22 19.97
CA LEU A 279 -2.72 21.55 20.14
C LEU A 279 -2.92 22.52 21.30
N PRO A 280 -3.88 23.45 21.21
CA PRO A 280 -4.32 24.23 22.35
C PRO A 280 -4.70 23.33 23.54
N ALA A 281 -4.33 23.72 24.74
CA ALA A 281 -4.60 22.96 25.96
C ALA A 281 -6.10 22.61 26.08
N GLY A 282 -6.41 21.33 26.26
CA GLY A 282 -7.78 20.83 26.38
C GLY A 282 -8.54 20.76 25.05
N HIS A 283 -7.85 20.82 23.92
CA HIS A 283 -8.50 20.67 22.61
C HIS A 283 -9.15 19.28 22.46
N LYS A 284 -10.36 19.24 21.89
CA LYS A 284 -11.16 18.01 21.76
C LYS A 284 -10.51 16.91 20.93
N GLU A 285 -9.64 17.27 20.00
CA GLU A 285 -8.95 16.31 19.11
C GLU A 285 -7.74 15.62 19.78
N ALA A 286 -7.34 15.99 21.00
CA ALA A 286 -6.12 15.48 21.61
C ALA A 286 -6.04 13.94 21.63
N ALA A 287 -7.12 13.27 22.06
CA ALA A 287 -7.17 11.80 22.11
C ALA A 287 -7.22 11.16 20.70
N ASN A 288 -7.94 11.78 19.76
CA ASN A 288 -7.99 11.34 18.37
C ASN A 288 -6.59 11.43 17.73
N TYR A 289 -5.92 12.54 17.90
CA TYR A 289 -4.59 12.76 17.31
C TYR A 289 -3.52 11.90 17.96
N GLU A 290 -3.56 11.69 19.27
CA GLU A 290 -2.69 10.72 19.95
C GLU A 290 -2.88 9.32 19.35
N ARG A 291 -4.13 8.89 19.08
CA ARG A 291 -4.45 7.56 18.53
C ARG A 291 -3.93 7.36 17.10
N VAL A 292 -3.86 8.42 16.28
CA VAL A 292 -3.35 8.36 14.91
C VAL A 292 -1.92 8.91 14.75
N GLY A 293 -1.29 9.35 15.86
CA GLY A 293 0.10 9.76 15.89
C GLY A 293 0.39 11.20 15.44
N VAL A 294 -0.62 12.05 15.39
CA VAL A 294 -0.45 13.48 15.08
C VAL A 294 -0.12 14.26 16.33
N PRO A 295 0.87 15.16 16.31
CA PRO A 295 1.85 15.42 15.25
C PRO A 295 3.08 14.50 15.37
N GLU A 296 3.69 14.14 14.24
CA GLU A 296 5.01 13.52 14.23
C GLU A 296 6.10 14.49 13.77
N GLY A 297 5.81 15.31 12.75
CA GLY A 297 6.70 16.40 12.33
C GLY A 297 7.91 15.95 11.53
N THR A 298 7.77 14.95 10.69
CA THR A 298 8.81 14.48 9.78
C THR A 298 9.13 15.52 8.71
N TYR A 299 8.09 16.14 8.14
CA TYR A 299 8.23 17.13 7.07
C TYR A 299 8.31 18.55 7.64
N GLU A 300 9.14 19.41 7.03
CA GLU A 300 9.36 20.80 7.45
C GLU A 300 8.33 21.80 6.87
N TRP A 301 7.21 21.32 6.29
CA TRP A 301 6.24 22.15 5.57
C TRP A 301 5.57 23.21 6.43
N ALA A 302 5.40 22.95 7.72
CA ALA A 302 4.85 23.91 8.68
C ALA A 302 5.69 25.19 8.83
N ALA A 303 6.98 25.15 8.48
CA ALA A 303 7.84 26.34 8.48
C ALA A 303 7.35 27.42 7.48
N PHE A 304 6.62 27.02 6.44
CA PHE A 304 6.17 27.89 5.36
C PHE A 304 4.65 27.91 5.16
N TYR A 305 3.94 26.90 5.67
CA TYR A 305 2.50 26.72 5.48
C TYR A 305 1.78 26.46 6.79
N ASP A 306 1.04 27.47 7.26
CA ASP A 306 0.32 27.47 8.54
C ASP A 306 -0.64 26.28 8.73
N ARG A 307 -1.15 25.72 7.61
CA ARG A 307 -2.06 24.56 7.63
C ARG A 307 -1.45 23.29 8.25
N PHE A 308 -0.15 23.16 8.26
CA PHE A 308 0.56 22.02 8.84
C PHE A 308 1.01 22.26 10.29
N ASP A 309 0.66 23.41 10.89
CA ASP A 309 0.94 23.77 12.27
C ASP A 309 -0.33 23.68 13.12
N LEU A 310 -0.40 22.72 14.03
CA LEU A 310 -1.56 22.49 14.91
C LEU A 310 -1.93 23.68 15.78
N SER A 311 -0.96 24.55 16.12
CA SER A 311 -1.23 25.75 16.89
C SER A 311 -2.02 26.80 16.12
N LYS A 312 -2.03 26.70 14.77
CA LYS A 312 -2.70 27.62 13.84
C LYS A 312 -3.95 27.03 13.21
N GLU A 313 -3.87 25.76 12.78
CA GLU A 313 -4.97 25.02 12.13
C GLU A 313 -5.20 23.67 12.82
N PRO A 314 -5.76 23.65 14.04
CA PRO A 314 -5.86 22.44 14.85
C PRO A 314 -6.76 21.34 14.25
N ASN A 315 -7.63 21.66 13.29
CA ASN A 315 -8.52 20.69 12.64
C ASN A 315 -7.99 20.19 11.28
N GLU A 316 -6.92 20.77 10.76
CA GLU A 316 -6.41 20.40 9.42
C GLU A 316 -6.05 18.90 9.31
N PRO A 317 -5.45 18.23 10.33
CA PRO A 317 -5.17 16.80 10.24
C PRO A 317 -6.39 15.90 10.03
N ASN A 318 -7.59 16.33 10.48
CA ASN A 318 -8.83 15.59 10.25
C ASN A 318 -9.27 15.56 8.76
N ARG A 319 -8.62 16.33 7.91
CA ARG A 319 -8.91 16.46 6.48
C ARG A 319 -8.05 15.54 5.62
N PHE A 320 -7.20 14.69 6.29
CA PHE A 320 -6.31 13.71 5.70
C PHE A 320 -6.47 12.35 6.37
N GLY A 321 -5.94 11.30 5.73
CA GLY A 321 -6.16 9.92 6.12
C GLY A 321 -7.47 9.37 5.54
N TRP A 322 -7.84 9.81 4.34
CA TRP A 322 -9.04 9.42 3.61
C TRP A 322 -8.72 8.71 2.30
N ILE A 323 -9.68 8.00 1.77
CA ILE A 323 -9.66 7.55 0.38
C ILE A 323 -10.04 8.71 -0.53
N VAL A 324 -9.27 8.89 -1.61
CA VAL A 324 -9.47 9.95 -2.62
C VAL A 324 -9.85 9.34 -3.96
N GLU A 325 -11.01 9.70 -4.50
CA GLU A 325 -11.47 9.27 -5.82
C GLU A 325 -11.26 10.36 -6.86
N VAL A 326 -10.73 9.95 -8.02
CA VAL A 326 -10.43 10.81 -9.16
C VAL A 326 -11.18 10.32 -10.39
N ASP A 327 -11.99 11.18 -11.00
CA ASP A 327 -12.53 10.95 -12.33
C ASP A 327 -11.44 11.23 -13.37
N VAL A 328 -10.92 10.18 -13.98
CA VAL A 328 -9.84 10.25 -14.97
C VAL A 328 -10.31 10.58 -16.38
N ASP A 329 -11.61 10.46 -16.66
CA ASP A 329 -12.21 10.83 -17.95
C ASP A 329 -12.42 12.35 -18.09
N ASP A 330 -12.39 13.08 -16.96
CA ASP A 330 -12.42 14.54 -16.95
C ASP A 330 -11.16 15.11 -16.23
N PRO A 331 -10.17 15.61 -16.98
CA PRO A 331 -8.95 16.15 -16.38
C PRO A 331 -9.18 17.42 -15.55
N ASN A 332 -10.37 18.03 -15.62
CA ASN A 332 -10.76 19.19 -14.83
C ASN A 332 -11.68 18.84 -13.65
N SER A 333 -12.03 17.57 -13.46
CA SER A 333 -12.83 17.13 -12.33
C SER A 333 -12.17 17.49 -10.99
N VAL A 334 -12.95 17.79 -9.96
CA VAL A 334 -12.45 18.01 -8.61
C VAL A 334 -12.37 16.66 -7.90
N PRO A 335 -11.16 16.20 -7.46
CA PRO A 335 -11.04 14.95 -6.73
C PRO A 335 -11.85 14.98 -5.43
N LYS A 336 -12.40 13.84 -5.04
CA LYS A 336 -13.28 13.72 -3.88
C LYS A 336 -12.64 12.85 -2.80
N LYS A 337 -12.50 13.39 -1.58
CA LYS A 337 -12.15 12.59 -0.40
C LYS A 337 -13.40 11.96 0.17
N ARG A 338 -13.47 10.62 0.12
CA ARG A 338 -14.65 9.79 0.40
C ARG A 338 -14.72 9.40 1.87
N THR A 339 -15.31 10.24 2.71
CA THR A 339 -15.28 10.06 4.16
C THR A 339 -16.07 8.85 4.68
N ALA A 340 -16.93 8.24 3.87
CA ALA A 340 -17.67 7.03 4.25
C ALA A 340 -16.76 5.80 4.43
N LEU A 341 -15.55 5.80 3.83
CA LEU A 341 -14.57 4.72 3.95
C LEU A 341 -13.74 4.79 5.23
N GLY A 342 -13.98 5.79 6.09
CA GLY A 342 -13.28 5.95 7.36
C GLY A 342 -11.95 6.69 7.26
N ARG A 343 -11.42 7.12 8.41
CA ARG A 343 -10.15 7.85 8.54
C ARG A 343 -9.16 7.04 9.36
N PHE A 344 -8.10 6.60 8.71
CA PHE A 344 -6.96 5.87 9.30
C PHE A 344 -5.77 5.93 8.32
N LYS A 345 -4.71 5.17 8.56
CA LYS A 345 -3.57 5.07 7.64
C LYS A 345 -3.93 4.05 6.55
N HIS A 346 -4.56 4.56 5.50
CA HIS A 346 -5.00 3.71 4.39
C HIS A 346 -3.82 3.25 3.55
N GLU A 347 -3.54 1.96 3.61
CA GLU A 347 -2.58 1.34 2.71
C GLU A 347 -3.16 1.27 1.28
N GLY A 348 -4.30 0.61 1.11
CA GLY A 348 -4.93 0.43 -0.20
C GLY A 348 -6.47 0.46 -0.14
N ALA A 349 -7.10 0.33 -1.31
CA ALA A 349 -8.55 0.28 -1.44
C ALA A 349 -8.98 -0.50 -2.70
N GLU A 350 -8.73 -1.80 -2.71
CA GLU A 350 -9.10 -2.65 -3.82
C GLU A 350 -10.57 -3.06 -3.79
N SER A 351 -11.19 -3.07 -4.95
CA SER A 351 -12.65 -3.20 -5.08
C SER A 351 -13.09 -4.45 -5.81
N ILE A 352 -14.28 -4.95 -5.43
CA ILE A 352 -14.95 -6.05 -6.13
C ILE A 352 -16.46 -5.86 -6.10
N VAL A 353 -17.14 -6.28 -7.17
CA VAL A 353 -18.61 -6.29 -7.23
C VAL A 353 -19.14 -7.56 -6.57
N ALA A 354 -19.97 -7.40 -5.54
CA ALA A 354 -20.62 -8.50 -4.84
C ALA A 354 -21.75 -9.13 -5.67
N LYS A 355 -22.23 -10.30 -5.25
CA LYS A 355 -23.30 -11.05 -5.94
C LYS A 355 -24.59 -10.28 -6.13
N ASP A 356 -24.89 -9.38 -5.22
CA ASP A 356 -26.10 -8.55 -5.27
C ASP A 356 -25.93 -7.23 -6.05
N GLY A 357 -24.72 -6.97 -6.55
CA GLY A 357 -24.34 -5.79 -7.33
C GLY A 357 -23.82 -4.61 -6.52
N ARG A 358 -23.75 -4.70 -5.18
CA ARG A 358 -23.04 -3.72 -4.36
C ARG A 358 -21.54 -3.82 -4.60
N VAL A 359 -20.82 -2.74 -4.36
CA VAL A 359 -19.36 -2.73 -4.47
C VAL A 359 -18.75 -2.82 -3.09
N VAL A 360 -17.75 -3.67 -2.96
CA VAL A 360 -17.02 -3.92 -1.72
C VAL A 360 -15.59 -3.44 -1.89
N PHE A 361 -15.09 -2.72 -0.90
CA PHE A 361 -13.68 -2.32 -0.80
C PHE A 361 -13.06 -2.97 0.43
N TYR A 362 -11.86 -3.49 0.27
CA TYR A 362 -11.03 -3.99 1.36
C TYR A 362 -9.91 -3.00 1.61
N LEU A 363 -9.59 -2.74 2.89
CA LEU A 363 -8.74 -1.63 3.32
C LEU A 363 -7.83 -2.09 4.47
N GLY A 364 -6.53 -1.92 4.33
CA GLY A 364 -5.54 -2.09 5.38
C GLY A 364 -5.32 -0.79 6.16
N ASP A 365 -5.09 -0.88 7.46
CA ASP A 365 -4.65 0.22 8.32
C ASP A 365 -3.22 -0.07 8.77
N ASP A 366 -2.25 0.48 8.04
CA ASP A 366 -0.85 0.17 8.28
C ASP A 366 -0.31 0.80 9.56
N GLU A 367 -0.50 0.06 10.61
CA GLU A 367 0.09 0.34 11.92
C GLU A 367 0.14 -0.96 12.73
N ARG A 368 1.20 -1.16 13.53
CA ARG A 368 1.29 -2.28 14.46
C ARG A 368 0.12 -2.31 15.41
N PHE A 369 -0.59 -3.45 15.44
CA PHE A 369 -1.78 -3.68 16.28
C PHE A 369 -3.02 -2.90 15.83
N ASP A 370 -3.08 -2.38 14.62
CA ASP A 370 -4.29 -1.81 14.03
C ASP A 370 -5.04 -2.82 13.15
N TYR A 371 -5.94 -2.42 12.28
CA TYR A 371 -7.07 -3.25 11.90
C TYR A 371 -7.21 -3.44 10.39
N VAL A 372 -7.93 -4.49 10.01
CA VAL A 372 -8.45 -4.72 8.66
C VAL A 372 -9.88 -4.21 8.59
N TYR A 373 -10.20 -3.46 7.55
CA TYR A 373 -11.52 -2.90 7.32
C TYR A 373 -12.13 -3.37 6.00
N LYS A 374 -13.45 -3.24 5.91
CA LYS A 374 -14.22 -3.47 4.69
C LYS A 374 -15.32 -2.41 4.56
N PHE A 375 -15.46 -1.83 3.39
CA PHE A 375 -16.56 -0.93 3.06
C PHE A 375 -17.49 -1.59 2.04
N VAL A 376 -18.80 -1.50 2.25
CA VAL A 376 -19.83 -2.02 1.34
C VAL A 376 -20.77 -0.88 0.96
N THR A 377 -20.88 -0.55 -0.32
CA THR A 377 -21.75 0.52 -0.81
C THR A 377 -23.22 0.25 -0.48
N ALA A 378 -24.01 1.30 -0.19
CA ALA A 378 -25.47 1.19 -0.04
C ALA A 378 -26.15 0.96 -1.39
N GLY A 379 -25.66 1.65 -2.43
CA GLY A 379 -26.14 1.51 -3.80
C GLY A 379 -25.45 0.35 -4.53
N LYS A 380 -25.95 0.05 -5.74
CA LYS A 380 -25.44 -0.99 -6.61
C LYS A 380 -24.73 -0.37 -7.83
N PHE A 381 -23.68 -1.01 -8.27
CA PHE A 381 -23.02 -0.68 -9.52
C PHE A 381 -23.94 -0.86 -10.72
N ASN A 382 -24.01 0.17 -11.56
CA ASN A 382 -24.75 0.14 -12.82
C ASN A 382 -23.73 0.16 -13.97
N PRO A 383 -23.51 -0.96 -14.67
CA PRO A 383 -22.53 -1.02 -15.76
C PRO A 383 -22.94 -0.20 -16.99
N ASP A 384 -24.23 0.12 -17.14
CA ASP A 384 -24.76 0.84 -18.28
C ASP A 384 -24.83 2.37 -18.08
N ASP A 385 -24.59 2.86 -16.85
CA ASP A 385 -24.66 4.29 -16.52
C ASP A 385 -23.53 4.67 -15.55
N ARG A 386 -22.38 5.06 -16.10
CA ARG A 386 -21.22 5.51 -15.32
C ARG A 386 -21.56 6.69 -14.39
N ALA A 387 -22.39 7.63 -14.88
CA ALA A 387 -22.71 8.80 -14.08
C ALA A 387 -23.50 8.46 -12.81
N ALA A 388 -24.35 7.43 -12.84
CA ALA A 388 -25.07 6.96 -11.66
C ALA A 388 -24.14 6.35 -10.58
N ASN A 389 -22.92 5.97 -10.94
CA ASN A 389 -21.97 5.36 -10.01
C ASN A 389 -21.08 6.37 -9.28
N MET A 390 -20.98 7.61 -9.77
CA MET A 390 -19.99 8.62 -9.32
C MET A 390 -20.14 9.07 -7.87
N ASP A 391 -21.24 8.75 -7.19
CA ASP A 391 -21.47 9.06 -5.78
C ASP A 391 -21.75 7.80 -4.92
N LEU A 392 -21.46 6.60 -5.46
CA LEU A 392 -21.63 5.34 -4.73
C LEU A 392 -20.79 5.27 -3.44
N LEU A 393 -19.65 5.92 -3.42
CA LEU A 393 -18.73 5.93 -2.28
C LEU A 393 -19.11 6.93 -1.17
N ASP A 394 -20.17 7.71 -1.35
CA ASP A 394 -20.66 8.62 -0.32
C ASP A 394 -21.57 7.93 0.70
N GLN A 395 -22.11 6.75 0.37
CA GLN A 395 -23.06 6.03 1.20
C GLN A 395 -22.77 4.54 1.22
N GLY A 396 -22.64 4.00 2.42
CA GLY A 396 -22.37 2.59 2.64
C GLY A 396 -22.12 2.30 4.12
N THR A 397 -21.71 1.08 4.39
CA THR A 397 -21.33 0.66 5.74
C THR A 397 -19.86 0.28 5.77
N LEU A 398 -19.12 0.92 6.64
CA LEU A 398 -17.76 0.52 6.99
C LEU A 398 -17.80 -0.52 8.10
N TYR A 399 -16.97 -1.55 7.97
CA TYR A 399 -16.84 -2.63 8.93
C TYR A 399 -15.38 -2.79 9.34
N VAL A 400 -15.16 -3.34 10.54
CA VAL A 400 -13.85 -3.79 11.01
C VAL A 400 -13.86 -5.29 11.27
N ALA A 401 -12.76 -5.98 10.99
CA ALA A 401 -12.64 -7.42 11.14
C ALA A 401 -12.48 -7.85 12.61
N LYS A 402 -13.19 -8.92 13.00
CA LYS A 402 -12.96 -9.64 14.24
C LYS A 402 -12.75 -11.12 13.94
N PHE A 403 -11.57 -11.61 14.19
CA PHE A 403 -11.16 -12.98 13.94
C PHE A 403 -11.32 -13.82 15.20
N ALA A 404 -11.73 -15.08 15.03
CA ALA A 404 -11.93 -16.04 16.11
C ALA A 404 -10.95 -17.22 16.01
N GLU A 405 -10.60 -17.81 17.16
CA GLU A 405 -9.68 -18.94 17.29
C GLU A 405 -10.06 -20.17 16.45
N ASN A 406 -11.36 -20.37 16.22
CA ASN A 406 -11.88 -21.51 15.44
C ASN A 406 -11.76 -21.33 13.92
N GLY A 407 -11.15 -20.22 13.44
CA GLY A 407 -10.97 -19.88 12.02
C GLY A 407 -12.19 -19.26 11.37
N SER A 408 -13.18 -18.82 12.14
CA SER A 408 -14.22 -17.92 11.64
C SER A 408 -13.83 -16.47 11.87
N PHE A 409 -14.45 -15.54 11.11
CA PHE A 409 -14.39 -14.11 11.37
C PHE A 409 -15.77 -13.48 11.16
N GLU A 410 -15.96 -12.31 11.75
CA GLU A 410 -17.12 -11.45 11.55
C GLU A 410 -16.67 -10.02 11.22
N TRP A 411 -17.48 -9.34 10.42
CA TRP A 411 -17.36 -7.92 10.12
C TRP A 411 -18.28 -7.14 11.04
N LEU A 412 -17.68 -6.35 11.95
CA LEU A 412 -18.40 -5.52 12.91
C LEU A 412 -18.72 -4.16 12.30
N PRO A 413 -20.00 -3.73 12.22
CA PRO A 413 -20.36 -2.48 11.57
C PRO A 413 -19.93 -1.25 12.41
N LEU A 414 -19.36 -0.27 11.75
CA LEU A 414 -18.99 1.02 12.32
C LEU A 414 -20.12 2.04 12.07
N VAL A 415 -21.23 1.87 12.78
CA VAL A 415 -22.47 2.62 12.61
C VAL A 415 -22.84 3.36 13.90
N HIS A 416 -23.03 4.68 13.79
CA HIS A 416 -23.50 5.49 14.92
C HIS A 416 -24.83 5.00 15.45
N GLY A 417 -24.92 4.88 16.79
CA GLY A 417 -26.10 4.37 17.48
C GLY A 417 -26.14 2.85 17.66
N GLU A 418 -25.19 2.10 17.08
CA GLU A 418 -25.07 0.66 17.25
C GLU A 418 -23.99 0.30 18.28
N GLY A 419 -24.28 -0.67 19.16
CA GLY A 419 -23.36 -1.13 20.20
C GLY A 419 -22.80 0.02 21.04
N PRO A 420 -21.46 0.13 21.19
CA PRO A 420 -20.81 1.20 21.97
C PRO A 420 -20.67 2.53 21.20
N LEU A 421 -21.03 2.62 19.92
CA LEU A 421 -20.81 3.80 19.08
C LEU A 421 -21.91 4.86 19.27
N THR A 422 -22.01 5.39 20.49
CA THR A 422 -23.07 6.31 20.90
C THR A 422 -22.49 7.58 21.55
N ALA A 423 -23.32 8.58 21.78
CA ALA A 423 -22.95 9.83 22.46
C ALA A 423 -22.36 9.59 23.86
N GLU A 424 -22.72 8.51 24.55
CA GLU A 424 -22.13 8.15 25.85
C GLU A 424 -20.63 7.86 25.76
N ASN A 425 -20.19 7.38 24.61
CA ASN A 425 -18.78 7.12 24.30
C ASN A 425 -18.16 8.22 23.39
N GLY A 426 -18.83 9.37 23.25
CA GLY A 426 -18.32 10.53 22.52
C GLY A 426 -18.51 10.49 21.01
N PHE A 427 -19.44 9.65 20.50
CA PHE A 427 -19.86 9.67 19.11
C PHE A 427 -21.26 10.26 19.02
N ASP A 428 -21.37 11.51 18.58
CA ASP A 428 -22.65 12.22 18.44
C ASP A 428 -23.30 12.02 17.06
N SER A 429 -22.52 11.53 16.09
CA SER A 429 -22.93 11.35 14.70
C SER A 429 -22.12 10.28 13.99
N GLN A 430 -22.55 9.89 12.77
CA GLN A 430 -21.75 9.03 11.89
C GLN A 430 -20.44 9.73 11.47
N ALA A 431 -20.44 11.06 11.41
CA ALA A 431 -19.21 11.83 11.14
C ALA A 431 -18.14 11.56 12.21
N ASP A 432 -18.51 11.53 13.50
CA ASP A 432 -17.56 11.22 14.57
C ASP A 432 -17.01 9.79 14.44
N VAL A 433 -17.86 8.83 14.09
CA VAL A 433 -17.45 7.43 13.89
C VAL A 433 -16.38 7.32 12.79
N VAL A 434 -16.60 7.97 11.63
CA VAL A 434 -15.64 7.88 10.52
C VAL A 434 -14.41 8.77 10.70
N ILE A 435 -14.47 9.86 11.47
CA ILE A 435 -13.30 10.68 11.82
C ILE A 435 -12.41 9.94 12.83
N GLU A 436 -13.01 9.20 13.76
CA GLU A 436 -12.32 8.42 14.78
C GLU A 436 -12.44 6.91 14.55
N THR A 437 -12.26 6.47 13.32
CA THR A 437 -12.45 5.07 12.90
C THR A 437 -11.67 4.08 13.78
N ARG A 438 -10.41 4.37 14.10
CA ARG A 438 -9.57 3.54 14.98
C ARG A 438 -10.19 3.40 16.38
N ARG A 439 -10.64 4.51 16.98
CA ARG A 439 -11.26 4.48 18.31
C ARG A 439 -12.62 3.76 18.28
N ALA A 440 -13.38 3.88 17.22
CA ALA A 440 -14.62 3.12 17.03
C ALA A 440 -14.36 1.61 16.95
N ALA A 441 -13.33 1.21 16.18
CA ALA A 441 -12.89 -0.20 16.09
C ALA A 441 -12.38 -0.73 17.44
N ASP A 442 -11.62 0.09 18.19
CA ASP A 442 -11.16 -0.22 19.55
C ASP A 442 -12.35 -0.64 20.46
N LEU A 443 -13.41 0.15 20.46
CA LEU A 443 -14.59 -0.09 21.29
C LEU A 443 -15.41 -1.30 20.86
N LEU A 444 -15.41 -1.63 19.57
CA LEU A 444 -16.07 -2.85 19.06
C LEU A 444 -15.31 -4.14 19.39
N GLY A 445 -14.07 -4.04 19.82
CA GLY A 445 -13.24 -5.19 20.14
C GLY A 445 -12.72 -5.91 18.89
N ALA A 446 -12.34 -5.16 17.86
CA ALA A 446 -11.72 -5.65 16.64
C ALA A 446 -10.37 -6.36 16.93
N THR A 447 -9.94 -7.24 16.03
CA THR A 447 -8.69 -7.99 16.20
C THR A 447 -7.50 -7.18 15.74
N LYS A 448 -6.50 -7.03 16.63
CA LYS A 448 -5.23 -6.38 16.35
C LYS A 448 -4.39 -7.18 15.36
N MET A 449 -3.89 -6.50 14.33
CA MET A 449 -3.11 -7.10 13.25
C MET A 449 -1.62 -6.73 13.34
N ASP A 450 -0.81 -7.34 12.48
CA ASP A 450 0.63 -7.08 12.36
C ASP A 450 0.91 -6.23 11.11
N ARG A 451 0.59 -4.93 11.16
CA ARG A 451 0.64 -3.99 10.03
C ARG A 451 -0.13 -4.55 8.82
N PRO A 452 -1.45 -4.35 8.74
CA PRO A 452 -2.22 -4.70 7.55
C PRO A 452 -1.89 -3.74 6.40
N GLU A 453 -1.25 -4.29 5.39
CA GLU A 453 -0.92 -3.60 4.15
C GLU A 453 -2.03 -3.80 3.12
N ASP A 454 -1.67 -4.07 1.86
CA ASP A 454 -2.65 -4.27 0.79
C ASP A 454 -3.55 -5.51 1.01
N ILE A 455 -4.79 -5.38 0.56
CA ILE A 455 -5.81 -6.41 0.70
C ILE A 455 -6.49 -6.65 -0.64
N GLN A 456 -6.15 -7.74 -1.30
CA GLN A 456 -6.57 -8.04 -2.67
C GLN A 456 -7.70 -9.06 -2.73
N PRO A 457 -8.91 -8.68 -3.18
CA PRO A 457 -9.97 -9.62 -3.49
C PRO A 457 -9.68 -10.36 -4.82
N ASN A 458 -9.83 -11.67 -4.82
CA ASN A 458 -9.65 -12.51 -5.99
C ASN A 458 -11.02 -12.96 -6.53
N GLY A 459 -11.48 -12.31 -7.58
CA GLY A 459 -12.75 -12.62 -8.23
C GLY A 459 -12.79 -13.99 -8.95
N VAL A 460 -11.63 -14.63 -9.17
CA VAL A 460 -11.54 -15.93 -9.85
C VAL A 460 -11.80 -17.08 -8.89
N ASN A 461 -11.20 -17.06 -7.69
CA ASN A 461 -11.33 -18.13 -6.71
C ASN A 461 -12.22 -17.78 -5.52
N GLY A 462 -12.69 -16.51 -5.41
CA GLY A 462 -13.61 -16.06 -4.36
C GLY A 462 -12.96 -15.84 -2.99
N LYS A 463 -11.63 -15.73 -2.94
CA LYS A 463 -10.86 -15.47 -1.71
C LYS A 463 -10.42 -14.00 -1.65
N VAL A 464 -9.99 -13.56 -0.47
CA VAL A 464 -9.35 -12.26 -0.26
C VAL A 464 -8.01 -12.50 0.44
N TYR A 465 -6.95 -11.93 -0.06
CA TYR A 465 -5.61 -12.04 0.49
C TYR A 465 -5.26 -10.78 1.26
N VAL A 466 -4.75 -10.94 2.48
CA VAL A 466 -4.36 -9.83 3.36
C VAL A 466 -2.88 -9.94 3.63
N MET A 467 -2.13 -8.93 3.24
CA MET A 467 -0.72 -8.81 3.55
C MET A 467 -0.56 -8.28 4.97
N LEU A 468 0.32 -8.90 5.75
CA LEU A 468 0.67 -8.52 7.12
C LEU A 468 2.18 -8.46 7.20
N THR A 469 2.73 -7.25 7.16
CA THR A 469 4.14 -7.08 6.82
C THR A 469 5.09 -7.43 7.97
N ASN A 470 4.86 -6.94 9.19
CA ASN A 470 5.68 -7.28 10.37
C ASN A 470 5.05 -6.79 11.68
N ASN A 471 5.59 -7.24 12.82
CA ASN A 471 5.34 -6.64 14.13
C ASN A 471 6.50 -6.92 15.09
N THR A 472 7.55 -6.13 14.99
CA THR A 472 8.74 -6.23 15.84
C THR A 472 8.51 -5.83 17.31
N LYS A 473 7.33 -5.26 17.62
CA LYS A 473 6.95 -4.87 19.00
C LYS A 473 6.18 -5.95 19.78
N ARG A 474 5.87 -7.08 19.15
CA ARG A 474 5.21 -8.21 19.84
C ARG A 474 6.17 -8.78 20.89
N LYS A 475 5.72 -8.84 22.15
CA LYS A 475 6.53 -9.36 23.25
C LYS A 475 6.38 -10.88 23.39
N GLU A 476 7.36 -11.56 24.03
CA GLU A 476 7.32 -13.00 24.32
C GLU A 476 6.02 -13.47 24.99
N GLY A 477 5.46 -12.70 25.91
CA GLY A 477 4.19 -13.02 26.57
C GLY A 477 2.95 -12.94 25.68
N GLN A 478 3.08 -12.42 24.48
CA GLN A 478 2.04 -12.32 23.45
C GLN A 478 2.26 -13.34 22.31
N VAL A 479 3.32 -14.13 22.42
CA VAL A 479 3.69 -15.17 21.48
C VAL A 479 3.13 -16.49 21.97
N ASP A 480 2.65 -17.30 21.05
CA ASP A 480 2.18 -18.65 21.32
C ASP A 480 2.89 -19.70 20.47
N ALA A 481 2.49 -20.98 20.62
CA ALA A 481 3.21 -22.10 20.02
C ALA A 481 3.17 -22.13 18.48
N ALA A 482 2.23 -21.45 17.85
CA ALA A 482 2.10 -21.42 16.39
C ALA A 482 2.75 -20.18 15.76
N ASN A 483 2.93 -19.11 16.53
CA ASN A 483 3.63 -17.91 16.15
C ASN A 483 4.74 -17.63 17.17
N PRO A 484 5.80 -18.47 17.14
CA PRO A 484 6.80 -18.53 18.20
C PRO A 484 7.81 -17.39 18.18
N ARG A 485 7.50 -16.24 17.59
CA ARG A 485 8.37 -15.10 17.53
C ARG A 485 7.79 -13.94 18.32
N ALA A 486 8.42 -13.62 19.41
CA ALA A 486 8.52 -12.26 19.82
C ALA A 486 9.28 -11.52 18.70
N GLU A 487 8.83 -10.30 18.38
CA GLU A 487 9.47 -9.50 17.34
C GLU A 487 9.36 -10.12 15.94
N ASN A 488 8.11 -10.29 15.44
CA ASN A 488 7.86 -10.83 14.10
C ASN A 488 8.36 -9.87 13.02
N ALA A 489 9.59 -10.10 12.53
CA ALA A 489 10.24 -9.26 11.53
C ALA A 489 9.81 -9.57 10.08
N PHE A 490 9.11 -10.70 9.84
CA PHE A 490 8.93 -11.22 8.48
C PHE A 490 7.49 -11.28 7.99
N GLY A 491 6.53 -11.08 8.89
CA GLY A 491 5.13 -11.05 8.50
C GLY A 491 4.52 -12.37 8.03
N HIS A 492 3.34 -12.31 7.46
CA HIS A 492 2.59 -13.45 6.95
C HIS A 492 1.43 -13.01 6.06
N ILE A 493 0.86 -13.94 5.29
CA ILE A 493 -0.31 -13.72 4.44
C ILE A 493 -1.46 -14.56 4.98
N ILE A 494 -2.63 -13.94 5.15
CA ILE A 494 -3.87 -14.66 5.45
C ILE A 494 -4.81 -14.62 4.25
N GLU A 495 -5.64 -15.64 4.12
CA GLU A 495 -6.75 -15.64 3.17
C GLU A 495 -8.09 -15.66 3.91
N LEU A 496 -9.01 -14.83 3.42
CA LEU A 496 -10.38 -14.78 3.87
C LEU A 496 -11.29 -15.47 2.85
N ILE A 497 -12.28 -16.18 3.34
CA ILE A 497 -13.31 -16.84 2.54
C ILE A 497 -14.65 -16.33 3.09
N GLU A 498 -15.26 -15.41 2.38
CA GLU A 498 -16.55 -14.82 2.74
C GLU A 498 -17.66 -15.89 2.71
N ALA A 499 -18.63 -15.78 3.61
CA ALA A 499 -19.74 -16.74 3.68
C ALA A 499 -20.48 -16.80 2.34
N ASP A 500 -20.79 -18.02 1.90
CA ASP A 500 -21.45 -18.31 0.63
C ASP A 500 -20.70 -17.78 -0.61
N GLY A 501 -19.42 -17.40 -0.47
CA GLY A 501 -18.63 -16.77 -1.50
C GLY A 501 -19.22 -15.43 -1.95
N ASP A 502 -19.86 -14.68 -1.05
CA ASP A 502 -20.40 -13.35 -1.32
C ASP A 502 -19.55 -12.30 -0.59
N PHE A 503 -18.83 -11.49 -1.33
CA PHE A 503 -17.96 -10.44 -0.79
C PHE A 503 -18.70 -9.42 0.10
N ALA A 504 -20.02 -9.28 -0.05
CA ALA A 504 -20.84 -8.44 0.82
C ALA A 504 -21.31 -9.13 2.11
N ALA A 505 -20.91 -10.39 2.36
CA ALA A 505 -21.24 -11.10 3.61
C ALA A 505 -20.61 -10.40 4.82
N THR A 506 -21.23 -10.61 6.00
CA THR A 506 -20.75 -10.04 7.27
C THR A 506 -20.01 -11.04 8.15
N GLN A 507 -19.70 -12.23 7.61
CA GLN A 507 -18.96 -13.28 8.30
C GLN A 507 -18.30 -14.22 7.29
N GLY A 508 -17.30 -14.97 7.74
CA GLY A 508 -16.61 -15.91 6.88
C GLY A 508 -15.66 -16.82 7.64
N LYS A 509 -14.72 -17.39 6.90
CA LYS A 509 -13.61 -18.20 7.42
C LYS A 509 -12.29 -17.58 7.00
N TRP A 510 -11.25 -17.81 7.79
CA TRP A 510 -9.90 -17.37 7.48
C TRP A 510 -8.87 -18.45 7.78
N GLU A 511 -7.77 -18.41 7.08
CA GLU A 511 -6.60 -19.24 7.37
C GLU A 511 -5.30 -18.53 6.96
N VAL A 512 -4.17 -19.00 7.50
CA VAL A 512 -2.85 -18.52 7.08
C VAL A 512 -2.47 -19.22 5.79
N LEU A 513 -2.22 -18.47 4.73
CA LEU A 513 -1.68 -18.97 3.48
C LEU A 513 -0.22 -19.40 3.67
N LEU A 514 0.62 -18.47 4.13
CA LEU A 514 2.01 -18.74 4.49
C LEU A 514 2.53 -17.75 5.55
N LYS A 515 3.54 -18.15 6.29
CA LYS A 515 4.35 -17.30 7.17
C LYS A 515 5.66 -17.03 6.48
N CYS A 516 6.01 -15.73 6.35
CA CYS A 516 7.19 -15.28 5.64
C CYS A 516 8.48 -15.46 6.45
N GLY A 517 9.62 -15.31 5.76
CA GLY A 517 10.97 -15.44 6.31
C GLY A 517 11.72 -16.68 5.80
N ASP A 518 12.98 -16.83 6.18
CA ASP A 518 13.84 -17.91 5.68
C ASP A 518 13.40 -19.29 6.24
N PRO A 519 12.89 -20.20 5.39
CA PRO A 519 12.46 -21.54 5.83
C PRO A 519 13.62 -22.45 6.24
N SER A 520 14.87 -22.11 5.91
CA SER A 520 16.05 -22.86 6.34
C SER A 520 16.45 -22.57 7.80
N VAL A 521 15.95 -21.48 8.37
CA VAL A 521 16.20 -21.06 9.76
C VAL A 521 15.02 -21.47 10.62
N ALA A 522 15.18 -22.53 11.39
CA ALA A 522 14.08 -23.15 12.17
C ALA A 522 13.42 -22.17 13.16
N GLU A 523 14.19 -21.26 13.74
CA GLU A 523 13.75 -20.24 14.70
C GLU A 523 12.82 -19.22 14.04
N VAL A 524 12.98 -18.98 12.74
CA VAL A 524 12.11 -18.08 11.95
C VAL A 524 10.68 -18.64 11.84
N GLY A 525 10.50 -19.95 11.81
CA GLY A 525 9.20 -20.59 11.77
C GLY A 525 8.38 -20.27 10.51
N ALA A 526 9.07 -19.98 9.40
CA ALA A 526 8.43 -19.77 8.09
C ALA A 526 7.70 -21.02 7.62
N SER A 527 6.67 -20.87 6.78
CA SER A 527 5.81 -21.98 6.34
C SER A 527 5.57 -22.01 4.83
N PHE A 528 6.61 -21.73 4.05
CA PHE A 528 6.59 -21.96 2.61
C PHE A 528 6.48 -23.46 2.28
N SER A 529 5.97 -23.78 1.08
CA SER A 529 6.04 -25.12 0.52
C SER A 529 7.49 -25.58 0.42
N THR A 530 7.71 -26.89 0.59
CA THR A 530 9.05 -27.49 0.39
C THR A 530 9.57 -27.37 -1.05
N SER A 531 8.72 -26.96 -1.98
CA SER A 531 9.09 -26.69 -3.38
C SER A 531 9.65 -25.26 -3.56
N THR A 532 9.51 -24.37 -2.56
CA THR A 532 10.09 -23.03 -2.60
C THR A 532 11.62 -23.13 -2.48
N THR A 533 12.31 -22.51 -3.43
CA THR A 533 13.78 -22.50 -3.47
C THR A 533 14.38 -21.50 -2.49
N ALA A 534 15.73 -21.46 -2.41
CA ALA A 534 16.42 -20.43 -1.65
C ALA A 534 16.18 -19.00 -2.18
N ASN A 535 15.81 -18.82 -3.46
CA ASN A 535 15.45 -17.53 -4.02
C ASN A 535 13.97 -17.19 -3.83
N GLY A 536 13.14 -18.21 -3.70
CA GLY A 536 11.68 -18.06 -3.72
C GLY A 536 11.05 -17.57 -2.42
N TRP A 537 11.71 -17.66 -1.25
CA TRP A 537 11.14 -17.14 -0.01
C TRP A 537 11.31 -15.61 0.11
N PHE A 538 10.43 -14.97 0.88
CA PHE A 538 10.46 -13.52 1.14
C PHE A 538 10.02 -13.21 2.58
N GLY A 539 10.30 -11.99 2.99
CA GLY A 539 9.76 -11.36 4.19
C GLY A 539 9.00 -10.10 3.84
N MET A 540 8.27 -9.55 4.81
CA MET A 540 7.60 -8.27 4.75
C MET A 540 6.73 -8.12 3.47
N PRO A 541 5.66 -8.96 3.33
CA PRO A 541 4.70 -8.81 2.24
C PRO A 541 3.94 -7.49 2.41
N ASP A 542 3.83 -6.76 1.32
CA ASP A 542 3.28 -5.43 1.28
C ASP A 542 2.18 -5.30 0.22
N ASN A 543 2.45 -4.74 -0.96
CA ASN A 543 1.44 -4.69 -2.01
C ASN A 543 1.24 -6.05 -2.70
N CYS A 544 0.11 -6.24 -3.34
CA CYS A 544 -0.14 -7.46 -4.10
C CYS A 544 -1.09 -7.25 -5.28
N ALA A 545 -1.05 -8.18 -6.21
CA ALA A 545 -1.95 -8.20 -7.35
C ALA A 545 -2.45 -9.61 -7.64
N VAL A 546 -3.60 -9.67 -8.30
CA VAL A 546 -4.16 -10.91 -8.86
C VAL A 546 -4.24 -10.76 -10.37
N ASP A 547 -3.61 -11.67 -11.11
CA ASP A 547 -3.70 -11.68 -12.57
C ASP A 547 -5.05 -12.23 -13.08
N SER A 548 -5.28 -12.19 -14.41
CA SER A 548 -6.57 -12.55 -15.00
C SER A 548 -6.99 -14.01 -14.78
N VAL A 549 -6.06 -14.88 -14.39
CA VAL A 549 -6.34 -16.29 -14.09
C VAL A 549 -6.37 -16.58 -12.59
N GLY A 550 -6.26 -15.55 -11.75
CA GLY A 550 -6.41 -15.66 -10.30
C GLY A 550 -5.14 -16.05 -9.55
N ARG A 551 -3.95 -15.87 -10.13
CA ARG A 551 -2.67 -16.12 -9.46
C ARG A 551 -2.28 -14.90 -8.63
N LEU A 552 -1.75 -15.13 -7.43
CA LEU A 552 -1.31 -14.09 -6.50
C LEU A 552 0.14 -13.68 -6.79
N TRP A 553 0.37 -12.37 -6.83
CA TRP A 553 1.67 -11.75 -6.93
C TRP A 553 1.87 -10.85 -5.72
N VAL A 554 3.01 -10.96 -5.07
CA VAL A 554 3.31 -10.26 -3.81
C VAL A 554 4.59 -9.48 -3.98
N SER A 555 4.53 -8.19 -3.72
CA SER A 555 5.69 -7.33 -3.54
C SER A 555 6.05 -7.20 -2.06
N THR A 556 7.21 -6.65 -1.78
CA THR A 556 7.73 -6.55 -0.41
C THR A 556 8.31 -5.18 -0.14
N ASP A 557 8.18 -4.74 1.11
CA ASP A 557 8.79 -3.56 1.69
C ASP A 557 9.62 -3.92 2.94
N GLY A 558 10.88 -3.51 2.96
CA GLY A 558 11.74 -3.62 4.13
C GLY A 558 12.68 -4.83 4.14
N ASN A 559 12.86 -5.55 3.02
CA ASN A 559 13.93 -6.54 2.93
C ASN A 559 15.28 -5.85 3.06
N SER A 560 15.99 -6.16 4.14
CA SER A 560 17.27 -5.57 4.47
C SER A 560 18.36 -6.65 4.59
N PRO A 561 19.65 -6.29 4.54
CA PRO A 561 20.74 -7.23 4.74
C PRO A 561 20.64 -7.98 6.05
N GLU A 562 20.21 -7.31 7.11
CA GLU A 562 20.08 -7.88 8.44
C GLU A 562 18.88 -8.82 8.55
N ALA A 563 17.75 -8.46 7.92
CA ALA A 563 16.53 -9.23 7.99
C ALA A 563 16.53 -10.42 7.01
N THR A 564 16.86 -10.20 5.73
CA THR A 564 16.67 -11.18 4.65
C THR A 564 17.91 -11.41 3.78
N GLY A 565 18.91 -10.53 3.82
CA GLY A 565 20.11 -10.61 2.98
C GLY A 565 19.85 -10.38 1.50
N ARG A 566 18.72 -9.73 1.14
CA ARG A 566 18.30 -9.46 -0.25
C ARG A 566 17.58 -8.14 -0.37
N THR A 567 17.40 -7.63 -1.58
CA THR A 567 16.52 -6.49 -1.87
C THR A 567 15.07 -6.94 -1.98
N ASP A 568 14.18 -5.98 -1.95
CA ASP A 568 12.76 -6.18 -2.26
C ASP A 568 12.54 -6.66 -3.69
N GLY A 569 11.35 -7.16 -3.96
CA GLY A 569 11.04 -7.75 -5.25
C GLY A 569 9.58 -8.14 -5.41
N LEU A 570 9.28 -8.79 -6.54
CA LEU A 570 7.97 -9.34 -6.86
C LEU A 570 8.04 -10.86 -6.92
N TRP A 571 7.22 -11.50 -6.08
CA TRP A 571 7.09 -12.95 -6.02
C TRP A 571 5.74 -13.41 -6.55
N ALA A 572 5.76 -14.47 -7.36
CA ALA A 572 4.57 -15.21 -7.72
C ALA A 572 4.29 -16.30 -6.67
N VAL A 573 3.05 -16.42 -6.20
CA VAL A 573 2.67 -17.31 -5.10
C VAL A 573 1.55 -18.25 -5.52
N ASP A 574 1.77 -19.56 -5.44
CA ASP A 574 0.73 -20.57 -5.64
C ASP A 574 -0.21 -20.63 -4.42
N THR A 575 -1.50 -20.36 -4.64
CA THR A 575 -2.50 -20.32 -3.57
C THR A 575 -3.34 -21.59 -3.46
N GLU A 576 -3.24 -22.51 -4.41
CA GLU A 576 -4.10 -23.68 -4.53
C GLU A 576 -3.31 -24.96 -4.82
N GLY A 577 -3.96 -26.10 -4.61
CA GLY A 577 -3.46 -27.42 -5.00
C GLY A 577 -2.24 -27.89 -4.20
N GLU A 578 -1.47 -28.81 -4.80
CA GLU A 578 -0.27 -29.37 -4.15
C GLU A 578 0.88 -28.35 -4.05
N ALA A 579 0.90 -27.36 -4.93
CA ALA A 579 1.89 -26.29 -4.94
C ALA A 579 1.56 -25.15 -3.96
N ARG A 580 0.42 -25.19 -3.27
CA ARG A 580 0.02 -24.12 -2.32
C ARG A 580 1.16 -23.68 -1.41
N ALA A 581 1.35 -22.37 -1.27
CA ALA A 581 2.45 -21.73 -0.55
C ALA A 581 3.85 -21.94 -1.16
N THR A 582 3.93 -22.33 -2.45
CA THR A 582 5.15 -22.22 -3.23
C THR A 582 5.25 -20.81 -3.78
N SER A 583 6.43 -20.20 -3.67
CA SER A 583 6.70 -18.88 -4.22
C SER A 583 7.95 -18.88 -5.09
N LYS A 584 8.00 -17.96 -6.06
CA LYS A 584 9.10 -17.80 -7.02
C LYS A 584 9.40 -16.32 -7.24
N LEU A 585 10.66 -15.91 -7.11
CA LEU A 585 11.11 -14.53 -7.37
C LEU A 585 11.11 -14.25 -8.88
N PHE A 586 10.32 -13.25 -9.29
CA PHE A 586 10.16 -12.86 -10.70
C PHE A 586 10.92 -11.59 -11.06
N PHE A 587 10.92 -10.60 -10.18
CA PHE A 587 11.59 -9.31 -10.36
C PHE A 587 12.24 -8.89 -9.06
N ARG A 588 13.40 -8.23 -9.13
CA ARG A 588 14.14 -7.72 -7.99
C ARG A 588 14.56 -6.27 -8.25
N VAL A 589 14.36 -5.40 -7.25
CA VAL A 589 14.70 -3.97 -7.32
C VAL A 589 16.19 -3.71 -7.04
N PRO A 590 16.74 -2.53 -7.40
CA PRO A 590 18.08 -2.11 -7.00
C PRO A 590 18.18 -1.88 -5.48
N VAL A 591 19.39 -1.80 -4.97
CA VAL A 591 19.68 -1.53 -3.56
C VAL A 591 18.93 -0.30 -3.04
N GLY A 592 18.37 -0.42 -1.84
CA GLY A 592 17.65 0.64 -1.14
C GLY A 592 16.30 1.02 -1.74
N ALA A 593 15.82 0.27 -2.74
CA ALA A 593 14.49 0.47 -3.29
C ALA A 593 13.49 -0.49 -2.66
N GLU A 594 12.27 -0.04 -2.54
CA GLU A 594 11.08 -0.83 -2.30
C GLU A 594 10.44 -1.27 -3.63
N MET A 595 9.71 -2.37 -3.58
CA MET A 595 8.96 -2.92 -4.71
C MET A 595 7.46 -2.72 -4.52
N CYS A 596 6.86 -1.76 -5.25
CA CYS A 596 5.46 -1.38 -5.09
C CYS A 596 4.61 -1.64 -6.35
N GLY A 597 3.31 -1.55 -6.19
CA GLY A 597 2.30 -1.40 -7.22
C GLY A 597 2.32 -2.43 -8.35
N PRO A 598 2.42 -3.76 -8.10
CA PRO A 598 2.36 -4.75 -9.17
C PRO A 598 1.00 -4.72 -9.86
N LEU A 599 1.01 -4.64 -11.19
CA LEU A 599 -0.21 -4.57 -12.01
C LEU A 599 -0.04 -5.36 -13.30
N PHE A 600 -1.10 -6.03 -13.75
CA PHE A 600 -1.14 -6.72 -15.04
C PHE A 600 -2.12 -6.05 -16.00
N THR A 601 -1.73 -5.91 -17.28
CA THR A 601 -2.70 -5.51 -18.32
C THR A 601 -3.83 -6.54 -18.42
N PRO A 602 -5.03 -6.17 -18.93
CA PRO A 602 -6.19 -7.08 -19.00
C PRO A 602 -5.93 -8.38 -19.78
N ASP A 603 -4.92 -8.40 -20.64
CA ASP A 603 -4.51 -9.57 -21.42
C ASP A 603 -3.32 -10.34 -20.81
N ASP A 604 -2.82 -9.92 -19.63
CA ASP A 604 -1.64 -10.45 -18.94
C ASP A 604 -0.33 -10.39 -19.76
N GLN A 605 -0.23 -9.58 -20.81
CA GLN A 605 0.97 -9.52 -21.64
C GLN A 605 2.00 -8.47 -21.18
N THR A 606 1.62 -7.62 -20.24
CA THR A 606 2.53 -6.68 -19.57
C THR A 606 2.26 -6.68 -18.08
N ALA A 607 3.31 -6.72 -17.29
CA ALA A 607 3.26 -6.32 -15.89
C ALA A 607 3.91 -4.94 -15.74
N PHE A 608 3.25 -4.02 -15.02
CA PHE A 608 3.86 -2.78 -14.55
C PHE A 608 4.23 -2.93 -13.09
N VAL A 609 5.33 -2.32 -12.70
CA VAL A 609 5.82 -2.31 -11.33
C VAL A 609 6.39 -0.95 -11.00
N ALA A 610 6.29 -0.52 -9.76
CA ALA A 610 6.91 0.68 -9.24
C ALA A 610 8.19 0.32 -8.48
N VAL A 611 9.27 1.02 -8.77
CA VAL A 611 10.52 0.99 -8.03
C VAL A 611 10.59 2.28 -7.25
N GLN A 612 10.32 2.21 -5.95
CA GLN A 612 10.25 3.34 -5.06
C GLN A 612 11.63 3.59 -4.41
N HIS A 613 11.96 4.80 -4.08
CA HIS A 613 13.17 5.31 -3.39
C HIS A 613 14.50 4.54 -3.66
N PRO A 614 14.88 4.26 -4.91
CA PRO A 614 16.13 3.54 -5.19
C PRO A 614 17.32 4.25 -4.53
N GLY A 615 18.21 3.47 -3.91
CA GLY A 615 19.41 4.00 -3.27
C GLY A 615 19.19 4.60 -1.89
N ASP A 616 18.01 4.54 -1.31
CA ASP A 616 17.79 4.92 0.09
C ASP A 616 18.36 3.85 1.05
N GLY A 617 18.70 4.24 2.28
CA GLY A 617 19.14 3.31 3.31
C GLY A 617 20.43 2.54 3.08
N GLY A 618 21.23 2.89 2.08
CA GLY A 618 22.45 2.15 1.69
C GLY A 618 23.52 1.95 2.77
N GLU A 619 23.41 2.59 3.90
CA GLU A 619 24.37 2.51 5.02
C GLU A 619 24.39 1.15 5.73
N ASP A 620 23.31 0.39 5.69
CA ASP A 620 23.16 -0.90 6.34
C ASP A 620 23.47 -2.09 5.42
N TRP A 621 23.89 -1.83 4.17
CA TRP A 621 24.06 -2.87 3.16
C TRP A 621 25.51 -3.27 2.97
N GLU A 622 25.80 -4.56 2.99
CA GLU A 622 27.16 -5.08 2.75
C GLU A 622 27.67 -4.60 1.38
N GLY A 623 28.84 -3.96 1.37
CA GLY A 623 29.40 -3.34 0.18
C GLY A 623 28.92 -1.91 -0.10
N PHE A 624 27.82 -1.49 0.55
CA PHE A 624 27.26 -0.15 0.45
C PHE A 624 27.31 0.60 1.79
N GLY A 625 27.94 0.08 2.83
CA GLY A 625 27.96 0.52 4.22
C GLY A 625 28.32 1.99 4.48
N ARG A 626 27.60 2.89 3.85
CA ARG A 626 27.71 4.33 3.94
C ARG A 626 26.35 4.98 3.71
N PRO A 627 26.09 6.15 4.30
CA PRO A 627 24.88 6.89 4.00
C PRO A 627 24.78 7.23 2.51
N SER A 628 23.56 7.15 1.95
CA SER A 628 23.27 7.55 0.58
C SER A 628 22.67 8.95 0.58
N TYR A 629 23.18 9.84 -0.23
CA TYR A 629 22.70 11.21 -0.43
C TYR A 629 23.14 11.72 -1.82
N TYR A 630 22.61 12.86 -2.27
CA TYR A 630 22.74 13.34 -3.65
C TYR A 630 24.17 13.29 -4.21
N GLU A 631 25.20 13.68 -3.42
CA GLU A 631 26.59 13.70 -3.84
C GLU A 631 27.29 12.34 -3.74
N ASP A 632 26.72 11.40 -2.97
CA ASP A 632 27.34 10.09 -2.71
C ASP A 632 26.26 8.98 -2.64
N LEU A 633 25.71 8.64 -3.79
CA LEU A 633 24.62 7.71 -3.97
C LEU A 633 25.08 6.25 -3.91
N SER A 634 24.30 5.35 -3.29
CA SER A 634 24.52 3.90 -3.29
C SER A 634 24.21 3.24 -4.63
N THR A 635 23.35 3.85 -5.44
CA THR A 635 23.12 3.53 -6.85
C THR A 635 22.84 4.81 -7.64
N ARG A 636 22.96 4.77 -8.97
CA ARG A 636 22.50 5.82 -9.89
C ARG A 636 21.39 5.32 -10.82
N TRP A 637 20.67 4.35 -10.33
CA TRP A 637 19.52 3.80 -11.07
C TRP A 637 18.46 4.88 -11.31
N PRO A 638 17.75 4.88 -12.44
CA PRO A 638 17.90 3.99 -13.59
C PRO A 638 18.83 4.53 -14.67
N ASP A 639 19.31 5.77 -14.57
CA ASP A 639 20.04 6.47 -15.64
C ASP A 639 21.53 6.10 -15.70
N PHE A 640 22.15 5.75 -14.59
CA PHE A 640 23.59 5.47 -14.44
C PHE A 640 24.47 6.55 -15.06
N LYS A 641 24.10 7.84 -14.83
CA LYS A 641 24.82 9.02 -15.28
C LYS A 641 25.35 9.81 -14.10
N ASP A 642 26.55 10.38 -14.23
CA ASP A 642 27.22 11.14 -13.15
C ASP A 642 26.48 12.43 -12.76
N ASP A 643 25.74 13.01 -13.69
CA ASP A 643 24.99 14.26 -13.53
C ASP A 643 23.51 14.05 -13.13
N MET A 644 23.08 12.81 -12.93
CA MET A 644 21.71 12.47 -12.52
C MET A 644 21.66 11.89 -11.11
N PRO A 645 20.67 12.28 -10.30
CA PRO A 645 20.36 11.59 -9.04
C PRO A 645 19.73 10.22 -9.30
N VAL A 646 19.44 9.49 -8.22
CA VAL A 646 18.51 8.35 -8.26
C VAL A 646 17.11 8.86 -8.62
N ARG A 647 16.35 8.07 -9.36
CA ARG A 647 15.03 8.47 -9.82
C ARG A 647 14.04 7.32 -9.67
N PRO A 648 13.12 7.38 -8.70
CA PRO A 648 12.00 6.44 -8.63
C PRO A 648 11.30 6.32 -10.00
N ALA A 649 10.91 5.11 -10.38
CA ALA A 649 10.43 4.88 -11.74
C ALA A 649 9.43 3.72 -11.85
N VAL A 650 8.53 3.83 -12.83
CA VAL A 650 7.68 2.71 -13.28
C VAL A 650 8.42 1.92 -14.35
N VAL A 651 8.43 0.60 -14.18
CA VAL A 651 9.02 -0.37 -15.11
C VAL A 651 7.92 -1.20 -15.77
N ALA A 652 7.99 -1.34 -17.10
CA ALA A 652 7.11 -2.22 -17.86
C ALA A 652 7.84 -3.54 -18.18
N ILE A 653 7.28 -4.65 -17.73
CA ILE A 653 7.82 -5.99 -17.93
C ILE A 653 7.02 -6.71 -19.01
N THR A 654 7.70 -7.22 -20.03
CA THR A 654 7.08 -7.94 -21.15
C THR A 654 7.85 -9.21 -21.47
N LYS A 655 7.15 -10.24 -21.97
CA LYS A 655 7.79 -11.49 -22.40
C LYS A 655 8.48 -11.30 -23.75
N GLN A 656 9.73 -11.72 -23.86
CA GLN A 656 10.48 -11.72 -25.12
C GLN A 656 9.78 -12.58 -26.15
N GLY A 657 9.54 -12.01 -27.34
CA GLY A 657 8.74 -12.68 -28.37
C GLY A 657 7.22 -12.63 -28.19
N GLY A 658 6.74 -11.94 -27.15
CA GLY A 658 5.31 -11.76 -26.85
C GLY A 658 4.70 -12.90 -26.04
N GLY A 659 3.46 -12.72 -25.63
CA GLY A 659 2.69 -13.68 -24.84
C GLY A 659 2.51 -13.26 -23.38
N LYS A 660 1.76 -14.08 -22.63
CA LYS A 660 1.40 -13.79 -21.25
C LYS A 660 2.59 -13.89 -20.28
N ILE A 661 2.56 -13.10 -19.24
CA ILE A 661 3.51 -13.16 -18.10
C ILE A 661 3.34 -14.50 -17.37
N ALA A 662 4.47 -15.13 -17.05
CA ALA A 662 4.55 -16.36 -16.25
C ALA A 662 3.79 -17.60 -16.81
N VAL A 663 3.61 -17.66 -18.12
CA VAL A 663 3.00 -18.82 -18.83
C VAL A 663 3.99 -19.47 -19.78
#